data_ef6e3769ccd846d46dcd331cacac44d5
#
_entry.id   ef6e3769ccd846d46dcd331cacac44d5
#
_cell.length_a   1.000
_cell.length_b   1.000
_cell.length_c   1.000
_cell.angle_alpha   90.00
_cell.angle_beta   90.00
_cell.angle_gamma   90.00
#
_symmetry.space_group_name_H-M   'P 1'
#
loop_
_entity.id
_entity.type
_entity.pdbx_description
1 polymer ?
#
loop_
_entity_poly.entity_id
_entity_poly.type
_entity_poly.pdbx_seq_one_letter_code
_entity_poly.pdbx_strand_id
1 'polypeptide(L)'
;MAWARKGRGGCSAHGAAAAAMARLAAGPVSIDELYLPGVYEAEVQSWLRLADAAAAAVRRGEDPPHVPTRVIEQDRMAPFARGVVWDCTDPADCRPVRRSTRETQFPGGRQLDRAAVRRVAGELGWADTDIVDQIGEGGVETRADVELITVLAFHHQSLLSEVAAAEATVAAHEQEEWVSAPTRHLPFVPCRLQPRGVVLQARSRVRDDGSLEDYMKPRITTDGSYGGPDSINAGVTDVERAVGLPSAQTLGVGWSVCQSAFDGEPTVEGGGVKVGGYCVDAESAYSFCPVQQADLWQQCFVWWDAGGAAGFRVDRRMGFGGAFAPNRFERVSTFVAAYGQHLQAEFDAQQPPPACAQRWAADRRALQAAGELPAGEAQAAPRYLQVFIDDFTGCAADDPVVPPPSVAAVDIGTDHMLAAGCTPPPRTSRVFVHAQLVVLALRRLGLVAAPHKVVIGSPLTALGLLFDAERRVITCPEGKRAVALAACAEALLLAEEEAAVDRRAAERLVGRLCALSQVCPALRPLLRGGYAVARVSAQRGPRLQMRRGSPAWRDWTEMLHGARAELAACDGVAMAPRREMPGRDVVGSVTVVADASGDDGVGGFAWQACSGAAAIVVSEPWPDAIRRALAASADEGEAALRRSGSGDAANFLPTAAAEVFGQLLLARVAAREFGAPERVYGVCDCSSAVAALNELHGRSSHMAALARRAAECDWTWIGVPVPRSLNFDADRLSHPALVDSVIAEAAATGVAARRVRADATDWAVLEAVIEEVGRGEGRRRRRRAH
;
A
#
# COMPACT_ATOMS: atom_id res chain seq x y z
N MET A 1 -6.92 27.17 17.33
CA MET A 1 -6.80 28.63 17.36
C MET A 1 -7.09 29.15 15.97
N ALA A 2 -8.18 29.89 15.81
CA ALA A 2 -8.61 30.40 14.53
C ALA A 2 -7.77 31.62 14.17
N TRP A 3 -7.01 31.56 13.09
CA TRP A 3 -6.38 32.73 12.48
C TRP A 3 -7.41 33.44 11.57
N ALA A 4 -7.78 34.61 11.99
CA ALA A 4 -8.68 35.49 11.25
C ALA A 4 -8.01 35.90 9.91
N ARG A 5 -8.65 35.58 8.79
CA ARG A 5 -8.31 36.10 7.47
C ARG A 5 -8.54 37.64 7.50
N LYS A 6 -7.47 38.41 7.66
CA LYS A 6 -7.49 39.85 7.36
C LYS A 6 -7.50 40.01 5.84
N GLY A 7 -8.54 40.67 5.33
CA GLY A 7 -8.66 41.01 3.92
C GLY A 7 -7.48 41.83 3.42
N ARG A 8 -6.77 41.32 2.40
CA ARG A 8 -5.68 42.01 1.71
C ARG A 8 -6.30 42.95 0.67
N GLY A 9 -5.96 44.24 0.81
CA GLY A 9 -6.27 45.24 -0.21
C GLY A 9 -5.59 44.86 -1.54
N GLY A 10 -6.38 44.86 -2.62
CA GLY A 10 -5.94 44.50 -3.96
C GLY A 10 -4.95 45.51 -4.54
N CYS A 11 -3.65 45.24 -4.43
CA CYS A 11 -2.66 45.70 -5.41
C CYS A 11 -2.68 44.70 -6.56
N SER A 12 -2.94 45.16 -7.77
CA SER A 12 -3.21 44.38 -8.94
C SER A 12 -2.09 43.33 -9.20
N ALA A 13 -2.41 42.05 -8.99
CA ALA A 13 -1.54 40.91 -9.32
C ALA A 13 -1.04 40.94 -10.79
N HIS A 14 -1.78 41.63 -11.67
CA HIS A 14 -1.42 41.81 -13.07
C HIS A 14 -0.22 42.75 -13.29
N GLY A 15 -0.05 43.78 -12.48
CA GLY A 15 1.08 44.70 -12.60
C GLY A 15 2.42 44.10 -12.16
N ALA A 16 2.40 43.30 -11.10
CA ALA A 16 3.59 42.63 -10.61
C ALA A 16 4.04 41.46 -11.57
N ALA A 17 3.07 40.74 -12.13
CA ALA A 17 3.35 39.70 -13.14
C ALA A 17 3.90 40.29 -14.44
N ALA A 18 3.36 41.44 -14.90
CA ALA A 18 3.85 42.15 -16.08
C ALA A 18 5.28 42.70 -15.89
N ALA A 19 5.60 43.24 -14.71
CA ALA A 19 6.94 43.73 -14.37
C ALA A 19 7.93 42.57 -14.24
N ALA A 20 7.52 41.44 -13.67
CA ALA A 20 8.32 40.22 -13.63
C ALA A 20 8.60 39.68 -15.05
N MET A 21 7.59 39.64 -15.90
CA MET A 21 7.69 39.20 -17.29
C MET A 21 8.59 40.17 -18.12
N ALA A 22 8.53 41.45 -17.90
CA ALA A 22 9.39 42.43 -18.58
C ALA A 22 10.88 42.31 -18.19
N ARG A 23 11.17 41.95 -16.94
CA ARG A 23 12.56 41.66 -16.48
C ARG A 23 13.04 40.29 -16.89
N LEU A 24 12.16 39.31 -16.99
CA LEU A 24 12.47 38.02 -17.59
C LEU A 24 12.93 38.09 -19.05
N ALA A 25 12.51 39.12 -19.76
CA ALA A 25 12.97 39.42 -21.13
C ALA A 25 14.32 40.15 -21.16
N ALA A 26 14.82 40.66 -20.02
CA ALA A 26 16.00 41.53 -19.94
C ALA A 26 17.32 40.76 -19.69
N GLY A 27 17.32 39.44 -19.51
CA GLY A 27 18.52 38.60 -19.31
C GLY A 27 18.68 38.01 -17.91
N PRO A 28 19.79 37.33 -17.62
CA PRO A 28 20.08 36.71 -16.34
C PRO A 28 20.16 37.73 -15.20
N VAL A 29 19.73 37.29 -14.01
CA VAL A 29 19.68 38.09 -12.78
C VAL A 29 20.64 37.45 -11.78
N SER A 30 21.44 38.22 -11.05
CA SER A 30 22.26 37.65 -9.98
C SER A 30 21.46 37.36 -8.72
N ILE A 31 22.00 36.48 -7.86
CA ILE A 31 21.33 36.15 -6.59
C ILE A 31 21.21 37.38 -5.69
N ASP A 32 22.17 38.32 -5.75
CA ASP A 32 22.16 39.57 -4.98
C ASP A 32 21.00 40.49 -5.37
N GLU A 33 20.52 40.36 -6.61
CA GLU A 33 19.36 41.15 -7.10
C GLU A 33 18.01 40.51 -6.67
N LEU A 34 18.02 39.20 -6.37
CA LEU A 34 16.82 38.51 -5.90
C LEU A 34 16.55 38.72 -4.41
N TYR A 35 17.60 38.95 -3.63
CA TYR A 35 17.46 39.21 -2.20
C TYR A 35 17.11 40.66 -1.94
N LEU A 36 16.19 40.91 -0.98
CA LEU A 36 16.04 42.23 -0.42
C LEU A 36 17.33 42.63 0.30
N PRO A 37 17.91 43.77 0.00
CA PRO A 37 19.21 44.18 0.55
C PRO A 37 19.23 44.03 2.08
N GLY A 38 20.11 43.15 2.56
CA GLY A 38 20.49 43.02 3.96
C GLY A 38 19.63 42.20 4.90
N VAL A 39 18.36 41.87 4.59
CA VAL A 39 17.48 41.17 5.54
C VAL A 39 17.38 39.66 5.23
N TYR A 40 16.97 39.33 4.02
CA TYR A 40 16.79 37.93 3.62
C TYR A 40 18.09 37.14 3.66
N GLU A 41 19.14 37.69 3.04
CA GLU A 41 20.46 37.09 3.06
C GLU A 41 21.02 36.96 4.48
N ALA A 42 20.87 38.00 5.31
CA ALA A 42 21.33 37.98 6.69
C ALA A 42 20.64 36.90 7.53
N GLU A 43 19.33 36.65 7.32
CA GLU A 43 18.60 35.56 7.99
C GLU A 43 19.12 34.18 7.54
N VAL A 44 19.34 33.96 6.23
CA VAL A 44 19.89 32.72 5.68
C VAL A 44 21.29 32.45 6.22
N GLN A 45 22.18 33.47 6.18
CA GLN A 45 23.55 33.32 6.69
C GLN A 45 23.59 33.16 8.21
N SER A 46 22.69 33.82 8.94
CA SER A 46 22.55 33.62 10.38
C SER A 46 22.11 32.20 10.72
N TRP A 47 21.18 31.64 9.98
CA TRP A 47 20.72 30.26 10.16
C TRP A 47 21.83 29.26 9.79
N LEU A 48 22.59 29.47 8.70
CA LEU A 48 23.72 28.65 8.32
C LEU A 48 24.80 28.60 9.39
N ARG A 49 25.10 29.72 10.09
CA ARG A 49 26.05 29.69 11.22
C ARG A 49 25.60 28.77 12.35
N LEU A 50 24.29 28.67 12.63
CA LEU A 50 23.75 27.71 13.59
C LEU A 50 23.90 26.27 13.10
N ALA A 51 23.65 26.03 11.80
CA ALA A 51 23.86 24.73 11.18
C ALA A 51 25.34 24.31 11.18
N ASP A 52 26.29 25.25 10.94
CA ASP A 52 27.74 25.03 11.06
C ASP A 52 28.11 24.59 12.49
N ALA A 53 27.59 25.31 13.50
CA ALA A 53 27.83 24.97 14.89
C ALA A 53 27.31 23.58 15.27
N ALA A 54 26.12 23.23 14.79
CA ALA A 54 25.54 21.90 15.00
C ALA A 54 26.35 20.80 14.30
N ALA A 55 26.73 21.00 13.04
CA ALA A 55 27.58 20.07 12.29
C ALA A 55 28.93 19.85 12.97
N ALA A 56 29.56 20.91 13.47
CA ALA A 56 30.84 20.84 14.19
C ALA A 56 30.70 20.06 15.52
N ALA A 57 29.63 20.25 16.27
CA ALA A 57 29.35 19.50 17.51
C ALA A 57 29.18 18.00 17.22
N VAL A 58 28.37 17.64 16.23
CA VAL A 58 28.14 16.24 15.81
C VAL A 58 29.46 15.56 15.45
N ARG A 59 30.34 16.22 14.72
CA ARG A 59 31.67 15.67 14.36
C ARG A 59 32.60 15.46 15.55
N ARG A 60 32.45 16.26 16.62
CA ARG A 60 33.18 16.03 17.88
C ARG A 60 32.57 14.98 18.79
N GLY A 61 31.42 14.39 18.37
CA GLY A 61 30.64 13.48 19.19
C GLY A 61 29.90 14.16 20.35
N GLU A 62 29.65 15.46 20.22
CA GLU A 62 28.93 16.28 21.20
C GLU A 62 27.47 16.41 20.79
N ASP A 63 26.59 16.69 21.77
CA ASP A 63 25.19 17.01 21.49
C ASP A 63 25.11 18.31 20.69
N PRO A 64 24.48 18.30 19.50
CA PRO A 64 24.38 19.48 18.69
C PRO A 64 23.45 20.54 19.31
N PRO A 65 23.79 21.84 19.17
CA PRO A 65 22.89 22.89 19.55
C PRO A 65 21.61 22.82 18.72
N HIS A 66 20.49 23.27 19.30
CA HIS A 66 19.23 23.34 18.59
C HIS A 66 19.29 24.35 17.43
N VAL A 67 19.01 23.87 16.22
CA VAL A 67 18.88 24.72 15.03
C VAL A 67 17.39 24.97 14.77
N PRO A 68 16.88 26.18 15.00
CA PRO A 68 15.47 26.47 14.88
C PRO A 68 15.00 26.45 13.42
N THR A 69 13.78 25.98 13.18
CA THR A 69 13.11 26.16 11.89
C THR A 69 12.85 27.64 11.64
N ARG A 70 13.09 28.09 10.41
CA ARG A 70 12.77 29.44 9.95
C ARG A 70 11.87 29.38 8.73
N VAL A 71 10.82 30.18 8.75
CA VAL A 71 9.93 30.40 7.61
C VAL A 71 10.13 31.84 7.17
N ILE A 72 10.46 32.03 5.90
CA ILE A 72 10.67 33.35 5.29
C ILE A 72 9.64 33.49 4.18
N GLU A 73 8.70 34.40 4.38
CA GLU A 73 7.63 34.66 3.43
C GLU A 73 8.17 35.32 2.15
N GLN A 74 7.55 35.01 1.03
CA GLN A 74 7.92 35.52 -0.28
C GLN A 74 7.84 37.04 -0.38
N ASP A 75 7.03 37.68 0.46
CA ASP A 75 6.92 39.15 0.50
C ASP A 75 8.23 39.86 0.83
N ARG A 76 9.21 39.18 1.40
CA ARG A 76 10.54 39.67 1.69
C ARG A 76 11.51 39.58 0.52
N MET A 77 11.09 38.97 -0.59
CA MET A 77 11.87 38.88 -1.81
C MET A 77 11.70 40.16 -2.65
N ALA A 78 12.58 40.35 -3.61
CA ALA A 78 12.46 41.48 -4.54
C ALA A 78 11.11 41.45 -5.27
N PRO A 79 10.50 42.61 -5.58
CA PRO A 79 9.12 42.70 -6.10
C PRO A 79 8.85 41.85 -7.36
N PHE A 80 9.88 41.64 -8.20
CA PHE A 80 9.76 40.80 -9.40
C PHE A 80 9.80 39.30 -9.15
N ALA A 81 10.12 38.85 -7.94
CA ALA A 81 10.26 37.45 -7.59
C ALA A 81 8.94 36.82 -7.09
N ARG A 82 7.87 37.59 -6.88
CA ARG A 82 6.59 37.10 -6.36
C ARG A 82 5.92 36.12 -7.31
N GLY A 83 5.55 34.94 -6.79
CA GLY A 83 4.86 33.89 -7.56
C GLY A 83 5.75 33.11 -8.53
N VAL A 84 7.08 33.30 -8.47
CA VAL A 84 8.06 32.64 -9.36
C VAL A 84 9.11 31.93 -8.52
N VAL A 85 9.48 30.75 -8.92
CA VAL A 85 10.67 30.04 -8.40
C VAL A 85 11.85 30.38 -9.29
N TRP A 86 12.96 30.75 -8.68
CA TRP A 86 14.20 31.03 -9.37
C TRP A 86 15.22 29.94 -9.10
N ASP A 87 15.81 29.39 -10.14
CA ASP A 87 16.97 28.49 -10.05
C ASP A 87 18.22 29.33 -9.91
N CYS A 88 18.85 29.26 -8.76
CA CYS A 88 20.07 29.97 -8.39
C CYS A 88 21.22 28.99 -8.12
N THR A 89 21.21 27.80 -8.74
CA THR A 89 22.31 26.84 -8.65
C THR A 89 23.61 27.44 -9.20
N ASP A 90 23.51 28.36 -10.18
CA ASP A 90 24.56 29.34 -10.50
C ASP A 90 24.16 30.73 -9.95
N PRO A 91 24.81 31.21 -8.90
CA PRO A 91 24.42 32.47 -8.27
C PRO A 91 24.61 33.71 -9.15
N ALA A 92 25.44 33.65 -10.19
CA ALA A 92 25.65 34.73 -11.15
C ALA A 92 24.62 34.74 -12.28
N ASP A 93 23.90 33.63 -12.48
CA ASP A 93 22.94 33.43 -13.59
C ASP A 93 21.65 32.78 -13.06
N CYS A 94 20.94 33.50 -12.15
CA CYS A 94 19.64 33.02 -11.66
C CYS A 94 18.57 33.12 -12.74
N ARG A 95 17.84 32.04 -12.93
CA ARG A 95 16.80 31.94 -13.98
C ARG A 95 15.46 31.53 -13.40
N PRO A 96 14.35 32.11 -13.91
CA PRO A 96 13.03 31.68 -13.48
C PRO A 96 12.73 30.27 -13.97
N VAL A 97 12.26 29.41 -13.06
CA VAL A 97 11.80 28.07 -13.39
C VAL A 97 10.37 28.16 -13.90
N ARG A 98 10.14 27.83 -15.17
CA ARG A 98 8.79 27.77 -15.75
C ARG A 98 8.24 26.36 -15.61
N ARG A 99 7.07 26.19 -15.02
CA ARG A 99 6.37 24.90 -14.97
C ARG A 99 6.07 24.31 -16.36
N SER A 100 6.01 25.17 -17.39
CA SER A 100 5.76 24.77 -18.79
C SER A 100 7.01 24.37 -19.55
N THR A 101 8.21 24.66 -19.07
CA THR A 101 9.47 24.23 -19.70
C THR A 101 9.89 22.92 -19.04
N ARG A 102 9.49 21.82 -19.68
CA ARG A 102 9.95 20.48 -19.34
C ARG A 102 11.41 20.22 -19.72
N GLU A 103 12.13 21.27 -20.14
CA GLU A 103 13.56 21.21 -20.41
C GLU A 103 14.34 21.11 -19.10
N THR A 104 14.74 19.92 -18.78
CA THR A 104 15.62 19.67 -17.66
C THR A 104 17.01 19.34 -18.19
N GLN A 105 17.96 20.19 -17.85
CA GLN A 105 19.36 19.82 -17.85
C GLN A 105 19.56 18.86 -16.67
N PHE A 106 19.35 17.56 -16.86
CA PHE A 106 19.79 16.62 -15.84
C PHE A 106 21.29 16.42 -16.01
N PRO A 107 22.04 16.69 -14.97
CA PRO A 107 23.40 16.24 -14.90
C PRO A 107 23.40 14.72 -15.03
N GLY A 108 24.51 14.15 -15.45
CA GLY A 108 24.74 12.72 -15.67
C GLY A 108 24.28 11.81 -14.52
N GLY A 109 24.93 10.73 -14.35
CA GLY A 109 24.60 9.71 -13.37
C GLY A 109 23.59 8.70 -13.88
N ARG A 110 23.45 7.61 -13.16
CA ARG A 110 22.53 6.51 -13.50
C ARG A 110 21.07 6.95 -13.37
N GLN A 111 20.30 6.78 -14.42
CA GLN A 111 18.88 7.12 -14.49
C GLN A 111 18.16 6.29 -15.54
N LEU A 112 16.83 6.36 -15.56
CA LEU A 112 16.02 5.79 -16.62
C LEU A 112 16.49 6.29 -18.01
N ASP A 113 16.60 5.36 -18.95
CA ASP A 113 16.91 5.69 -20.37
C ASP A 113 15.66 6.24 -21.05
N ARG A 114 15.62 7.56 -21.22
CA ARG A 114 14.47 8.27 -21.80
C ARG A 114 14.12 7.83 -23.21
N ALA A 115 15.13 7.56 -24.04
CA ALA A 115 14.92 7.13 -25.41
C ALA A 115 14.34 5.70 -25.45
N ALA A 116 14.86 4.83 -24.60
CA ALA A 116 14.34 3.47 -24.43
C ALA A 116 12.91 3.47 -23.89
N VAL A 117 12.62 4.31 -22.87
CA VAL A 117 11.25 4.43 -22.30
C VAL A 117 10.24 4.84 -23.37
N ARG A 118 10.53 5.89 -24.16
CA ARG A 118 9.62 6.33 -25.23
C ARG A 118 9.45 5.27 -26.33
N ARG A 119 10.54 4.64 -26.76
CA ARG A 119 10.49 3.59 -27.77
C ARG A 119 9.61 2.41 -27.30
N VAL A 120 9.87 1.89 -26.11
CA VAL A 120 9.14 0.76 -25.54
C VAL A 120 7.67 1.12 -25.29
N ALA A 121 7.39 2.34 -24.84
CA ALA A 121 6.00 2.79 -24.68
C ALA A 121 5.24 2.78 -26.01
N GLY A 122 5.90 3.20 -27.10
CA GLY A 122 5.32 3.11 -28.46
C GLY A 122 5.12 1.67 -28.92
N GLU A 123 6.09 0.79 -28.67
CA GLU A 123 6.02 -0.65 -29.01
C GLU A 123 4.85 -1.34 -28.28
N LEU A 124 4.63 -0.99 -27.00
CA LEU A 124 3.58 -1.57 -26.19
C LEU A 124 2.19 -0.93 -26.40
N GLY A 125 2.10 0.23 -27.06
CA GLY A 125 0.88 1.05 -27.06
C GLY A 125 0.48 1.45 -25.63
N TRP A 126 1.45 1.84 -24.79
CA TRP A 126 1.24 2.06 -23.37
C TRP A 126 0.23 3.17 -23.08
N ALA A 127 -0.79 2.87 -22.30
CA ALA A 127 -1.91 3.79 -22.08
C ALA A 127 -1.58 4.96 -21.13
N ASP A 128 -0.68 4.75 -20.15
CA ASP A 128 -0.26 5.81 -19.21
C ASP A 128 0.84 6.67 -19.84
N THR A 129 0.45 7.52 -20.78
CA THR A 129 1.38 8.42 -21.49
C THR A 129 1.92 9.51 -20.57
N ASP A 130 1.20 9.90 -19.51
CA ASP A 130 1.60 10.96 -18.59
C ASP A 130 2.93 10.61 -17.88
N ILE A 131 3.09 9.38 -17.35
CA ILE A 131 4.36 8.99 -16.70
C ILE A 131 5.50 8.85 -17.71
N VAL A 132 5.20 8.38 -18.94
CA VAL A 132 6.18 8.26 -20.04
C VAL A 132 6.69 9.64 -20.44
N ASP A 133 5.79 10.60 -20.58
CA ASP A 133 6.12 12.00 -20.92
C ASP A 133 6.95 12.65 -19.79
N GLN A 134 6.54 12.48 -18.54
CA GLN A 134 7.32 12.99 -17.38
C GLN A 134 8.76 12.48 -17.40
N ILE A 135 8.97 11.16 -17.53
CA ILE A 135 10.31 10.57 -17.60
C ILE A 135 11.04 11.04 -18.88
N GLY A 136 10.35 11.02 -20.00
CA GLY A 136 10.91 11.36 -21.30
C GLY A 136 11.31 12.81 -21.44
N GLU A 137 10.64 13.74 -20.77
CA GLU A 137 10.81 15.19 -20.96
C GLU A 137 11.56 15.88 -19.84
N GLY A 138 11.57 15.32 -18.64
CA GLY A 138 12.23 16.09 -17.59
C GLY A 138 12.30 15.48 -16.22
N GLY A 139 11.52 14.47 -15.93
CA GLY A 139 11.43 13.85 -14.62
C GLY A 139 10.02 13.88 -14.07
N VAL A 140 9.83 13.19 -12.96
CA VAL A 140 8.53 13.05 -12.30
C VAL A 140 8.13 14.34 -11.60
N GLU A 141 6.85 14.67 -11.69
CA GLU A 141 6.25 15.80 -10.99
C GLU A 141 5.84 15.40 -9.58
N THR A 142 6.12 16.27 -8.59
CA THR A 142 5.62 16.07 -7.22
C THR A 142 4.11 16.29 -7.13
N ARG A 143 3.59 17.20 -7.95
CA ARG A 143 2.19 17.68 -7.94
C ARG A 143 1.72 18.10 -6.55
N ALA A 144 2.64 18.52 -5.71
CA ALA A 144 2.31 19.09 -4.41
C ALA A 144 1.90 20.54 -4.54
N ASP A 145 0.68 20.87 -4.08
CA ASP A 145 0.20 22.23 -3.98
C ASP A 145 0.64 22.85 -2.65
N VAL A 146 1.77 23.51 -2.67
CA VAL A 146 2.38 24.13 -1.49
C VAL A 146 2.72 25.59 -1.71
N GLU A 147 2.63 26.36 -0.65
CA GLU A 147 2.99 27.79 -0.69
C GLU A 147 4.44 28.02 -1.08
N LEU A 148 4.66 29.04 -1.92
CA LEU A 148 6.00 29.48 -2.36
C LEU A 148 6.69 30.28 -1.26
N ILE A 149 7.16 29.59 -0.22
CA ILE A 149 7.87 30.17 0.91
C ILE A 149 9.22 29.47 1.10
N THR A 150 10.20 30.17 1.65
CA THR A 150 11.44 29.57 2.07
C THR A 150 11.29 28.97 3.46
N VAL A 151 11.60 27.68 3.59
CA VAL A 151 11.61 26.98 4.87
C VAL A 151 13.02 26.44 5.11
N LEU A 152 13.68 26.96 6.14
CA LEU A 152 14.99 26.49 6.59
C LEU A 152 14.76 25.52 7.75
N ALA A 153 15.06 24.24 7.54
CA ALA A 153 14.88 23.18 8.52
C ALA A 153 16.15 22.33 8.63
N PHE A 154 16.48 21.89 9.85
CA PHE A 154 17.63 21.04 10.14
C PHE A 154 17.19 19.58 10.31
N HIS A 155 18.14 18.68 10.43
CA HIS A 155 17.91 17.24 10.47
C HIS A 155 17.32 16.75 11.79
N HIS A 156 16.69 15.57 11.74
CA HIS A 156 16.22 14.85 12.91
C HIS A 156 17.36 14.23 13.71
N GLN A 157 17.17 14.06 15.02
CA GLN A 157 18.15 13.45 15.91
C GLN A 157 18.58 12.05 15.45
N SER A 158 17.68 11.28 14.84
CA SER A 158 17.99 9.94 14.30
C SER A 158 19.05 9.95 13.19
N LEU A 159 19.16 11.04 12.44
CA LEU A 159 20.25 11.20 11.47
C LEU A 159 21.54 11.60 12.17
N LEU A 160 21.46 12.49 13.15
CA LEU A 160 22.62 13.00 13.87
C LEU A 160 23.32 11.91 14.70
N SER A 161 22.56 10.89 15.16
CA SER A 161 23.15 9.71 15.83
C SER A 161 23.76 8.68 14.87
N GLU A 162 23.47 8.76 13.57
CA GLU A 162 23.94 7.80 12.56
C GLU A 162 24.70 8.52 11.41
N VAL A 163 25.38 9.57 11.74
CA VAL A 163 25.97 10.51 10.79
C VAL A 163 26.94 9.85 9.81
N ALA A 164 27.80 8.95 10.27
CA ALA A 164 28.79 8.29 9.42
C ALA A 164 28.13 7.48 8.28
N ALA A 165 27.03 6.78 8.60
CA ALA A 165 26.28 6.03 7.60
C ALA A 165 25.53 6.95 6.62
N ALA A 166 25.04 8.08 7.13
CA ALA A 166 24.39 9.10 6.31
C ALA A 166 25.41 9.79 5.38
N GLU A 167 26.61 10.11 5.86
CA GLU A 167 27.71 10.67 5.05
C GLU A 167 28.07 9.75 3.89
N ALA A 168 28.27 8.46 4.15
CA ALA A 168 28.55 7.49 3.10
C ALA A 168 27.48 7.45 2.01
N THR A 169 26.20 7.51 2.42
CA THR A 169 25.08 7.52 1.46
C THR A 169 25.03 8.82 0.66
N VAL A 170 25.18 9.98 1.30
CA VAL A 170 25.16 11.28 0.61
C VAL A 170 26.34 11.38 -0.36
N ALA A 171 27.53 10.92 0.04
CA ALA A 171 28.72 10.90 -0.83
C ALA A 171 28.53 9.99 -2.05
N ALA A 172 27.92 8.79 -1.86
CA ALA A 172 27.60 7.92 -2.98
C ALA A 172 26.57 8.58 -3.94
N HIS A 173 25.55 9.26 -3.41
CA HIS A 173 24.56 9.99 -4.22
C HIS A 173 25.20 11.19 -4.95
N GLU A 174 26.19 11.84 -4.35
CA GLU A 174 26.94 12.93 -4.99
C GLU A 174 27.80 12.40 -6.15
N GLN A 175 28.47 11.26 -5.98
CA GLN A 175 29.22 10.59 -7.05
C GLN A 175 28.33 10.18 -8.24
N GLU A 176 27.09 9.78 -7.97
CA GLU A 176 26.09 9.48 -8.99
C GLU A 176 25.39 10.74 -9.55
N GLU A 177 25.78 11.94 -9.10
CA GLU A 177 25.11 13.21 -9.43
C GLU A 177 23.63 13.27 -9.09
N TRP A 178 23.16 12.37 -8.23
CA TRP A 178 21.77 12.38 -7.71
C TRP A 178 21.54 13.54 -6.74
N VAL A 179 22.59 13.98 -6.07
CA VAL A 179 22.59 15.11 -5.16
C VAL A 179 23.60 16.14 -5.66
N SER A 180 23.26 17.44 -5.55
CA SER A 180 24.17 18.53 -5.93
C SER A 180 25.35 18.66 -4.97
N ALA A 181 26.45 19.26 -5.44
CA ALA A 181 27.49 19.79 -4.56
C ALA A 181 26.91 20.80 -3.55
N PRO A 182 27.52 20.99 -2.37
CA PRO A 182 27.04 21.95 -1.37
C PRO A 182 27.28 23.39 -1.83
N THR A 183 26.35 24.28 -1.55
CA THR A 183 26.43 25.71 -1.79
C THR A 183 26.17 26.51 -0.53
N ARG A 184 26.76 27.71 -0.38
CA ARG A 184 26.51 28.60 0.77
C ARG A 184 25.35 29.58 0.53
N HIS A 185 24.79 29.62 -0.66
CA HIS A 185 23.59 30.33 -1.03
C HIS A 185 22.44 29.37 -1.31
N LEU A 186 21.20 29.85 -1.25
CA LEU A 186 20.04 29.04 -1.57
C LEU A 186 20.09 28.62 -3.05
N PRO A 187 19.97 27.33 -3.35
CA PRO A 187 19.97 26.86 -4.75
C PRO A 187 18.69 27.23 -5.50
N PHE A 188 17.63 27.57 -4.78
CA PHE A 188 16.37 28.11 -5.31
C PHE A 188 15.87 29.25 -4.43
N VAL A 189 15.13 30.16 -5.04
CA VAL A 189 14.45 31.25 -4.32
C VAL A 189 13.00 31.32 -4.82
N PRO A 190 11.96 30.90 -3.99
CA PRO A 190 12.10 30.35 -2.64
C PRO A 190 12.71 28.96 -2.61
N CYS A 191 13.12 28.51 -1.42
CA CYS A 191 13.73 27.21 -1.19
C CYS A 191 13.13 26.53 0.03
N ARG A 192 12.78 25.26 -0.07
CA ARG A 192 12.23 24.48 1.05
C ARG A 192 13.20 23.36 1.42
N LEU A 193 13.78 23.48 2.61
CA LEU A 193 14.65 22.44 3.16
C LEU A 193 13.81 21.35 3.84
N GLN A 194 14.05 20.10 3.48
CA GLN A 194 13.44 18.94 4.11
C GLN A 194 14.41 18.32 5.12
N PRO A 195 14.01 18.19 6.39
CA PRO A 195 14.78 17.43 7.36
C PRO A 195 14.96 15.99 6.90
N ARG A 196 16.14 15.45 7.17
CA ARG A 196 16.40 14.01 6.96
C ARG A 196 16.51 13.29 8.29
N GLY A 197 16.08 12.03 8.29
CA GLY A 197 16.23 11.09 9.40
C GLY A 197 16.89 9.81 8.92
N VAL A 198 17.31 8.96 9.84
CA VAL A 198 17.76 7.60 9.57
C VAL A 198 16.83 6.60 10.21
N VAL A 199 16.40 5.62 9.43
CA VAL A 199 15.69 4.43 9.91
C VAL A 199 16.63 3.24 9.80
N LEU A 200 16.89 2.59 10.93
CA LEU A 200 17.70 1.38 10.97
C LEU A 200 16.83 0.15 10.68
N GLN A 201 17.13 -0.55 9.60
CA GLN A 201 16.46 -1.79 9.21
C GLN A 201 17.35 -2.99 9.50
N ALA A 202 16.86 -3.94 10.28
CA ALA A 202 17.53 -5.22 10.46
C ALA A 202 17.59 -5.98 9.13
N ARG A 203 18.76 -6.44 8.75
CA ARG A 203 19.04 -7.22 7.55
C ARG A 203 20.05 -8.32 7.88
N SER A 204 20.04 -9.37 7.08
CA SER A 204 21.07 -10.40 7.11
C SER A 204 21.81 -10.40 5.77
N ARG A 205 23.12 -10.60 5.80
CA ARG A 205 23.95 -10.81 4.59
C ARG A 205 24.82 -12.05 4.75
N VAL A 206 25.19 -12.63 3.64
CA VAL A 206 26.18 -13.71 3.59
C VAL A 206 27.58 -13.07 3.55
N ARG A 207 28.48 -13.48 4.42
CA ARG A 207 29.89 -13.09 4.42
C ARG A 207 30.66 -13.86 3.35
N ASP A 208 31.88 -13.43 3.06
CA ASP A 208 32.77 -14.06 2.08
C ASP A 208 33.09 -15.54 2.45
N ASP A 209 33.01 -15.88 3.73
CA ASP A 209 33.18 -17.23 4.25
C ASP A 209 31.90 -18.10 4.18
N GLY A 210 30.81 -17.57 3.65
CA GLY A 210 29.52 -18.25 3.56
C GLY A 210 28.65 -18.17 4.82
N SER A 211 29.14 -17.54 5.91
CA SER A 211 28.35 -17.35 7.13
C SER A 211 27.32 -16.22 7.00
N LEU A 212 26.20 -16.32 7.75
CA LEU A 212 25.20 -15.25 7.84
C LEU A 212 25.61 -14.21 8.90
N GLU A 213 25.53 -12.96 8.53
CA GLU A 213 25.73 -11.83 9.42
C GLU A 213 24.49 -10.96 9.49
N ASP A 214 23.94 -10.80 10.68
CA ASP A 214 22.87 -9.82 10.91
C ASP A 214 23.49 -8.43 11.11
N TYR A 215 22.94 -7.45 10.41
CA TYR A 215 23.36 -6.07 10.52
C TYR A 215 22.21 -5.10 10.43
N MET A 216 22.41 -3.89 10.94
CA MET A 216 21.44 -2.80 10.82
C MET A 216 21.78 -1.98 9.59
N LYS A 217 20.91 -2.02 8.57
CA LYS A 217 21.04 -1.20 7.38
C LYS A 217 20.42 0.17 7.62
N PRO A 218 21.20 1.27 7.67
CA PRO A 218 20.66 2.60 7.75
C PRO A 218 19.99 2.97 6.42
N ARG A 219 18.78 3.54 6.50
CA ARG A 219 18.10 4.18 5.38
C ARG A 219 17.87 5.64 5.68
N ILE A 220 18.40 6.51 4.84
CA ILE A 220 18.09 7.94 4.91
C ILE A 220 16.65 8.12 4.40
N THR A 221 15.86 8.83 5.20
CA THR A 221 14.50 9.23 4.85
C THR A 221 14.40 10.74 4.85
N THR A 222 13.65 11.27 3.92
CA THR A 222 13.32 12.69 3.82
C THR A 222 11.96 12.91 4.48
N ASP A 223 11.86 13.86 5.41
CA ASP A 223 10.57 14.14 6.07
C ASP A 223 9.74 15.14 5.25
N GLY A 224 9.06 14.63 4.23
CA GLY A 224 8.11 15.41 3.43
C GLY A 224 6.87 15.88 4.20
N SER A 225 6.65 15.39 5.44
CA SER A 225 5.55 15.81 6.32
C SER A 225 5.96 16.90 7.30
N TYR A 226 7.22 17.34 7.26
CA TYR A 226 7.71 18.40 8.13
C TYR A 226 6.98 19.72 7.87
N GLY A 227 6.49 20.34 8.92
CA GLY A 227 5.66 21.55 8.83
C GLY A 227 4.14 21.25 8.95
N GLY A 228 3.76 19.99 9.11
CA GLY A 228 2.36 19.59 9.32
C GLY A 228 1.45 19.95 8.13
N PRO A 229 0.40 20.77 8.32
CA PRO A 229 -0.53 21.12 7.24
C PRO A 229 0.12 21.87 6.06
N ASP A 230 1.24 22.54 6.29
CA ASP A 230 1.98 23.30 5.26
C ASP A 230 3.13 22.48 4.65
N SER A 231 3.18 21.20 4.94
CA SER A 231 4.21 20.29 4.43
C SER A 231 3.98 19.92 2.95
N ILE A 232 5.03 19.43 2.29
CA ILE A 232 4.94 18.94 0.91
C ILE A 232 3.93 17.79 0.83
N ASN A 233 4.02 16.85 1.77
CA ASN A 233 3.09 15.73 1.81
C ASN A 233 1.63 16.18 2.01
N ALA A 234 1.36 17.23 2.75
CA ALA A 234 0.01 17.75 2.90
C ALA A 234 -0.53 18.36 1.58
N GLY A 235 0.34 18.94 0.74
CA GLY A 235 -0.01 19.47 -0.56
C GLY A 235 -0.25 18.42 -1.65
N VAL A 236 0.13 17.15 -1.44
CA VAL A 236 -0.13 16.05 -2.39
C VAL A 236 -1.57 15.56 -2.21
N THR A 237 -2.36 15.50 -3.28
CA THR A 237 -3.75 15.05 -3.23
C THR A 237 -3.86 13.53 -2.97
N ASP A 238 -5.02 13.07 -2.53
CA ASP A 238 -5.24 11.63 -2.29
C ASP A 238 -5.11 10.80 -3.57
N VAL A 239 -5.46 11.35 -4.72
CA VAL A 239 -5.27 10.69 -6.02
C VAL A 239 -3.79 10.47 -6.32
N GLU A 240 -2.96 11.47 -6.05
CA GLU A 240 -1.51 11.41 -6.28
C GLU A 240 -0.75 10.56 -5.24
N ARG A 241 -1.41 10.21 -4.13
CA ARG A 241 -0.90 9.27 -3.11
C ARG A 241 -1.36 7.85 -3.34
N ALA A 242 -2.47 7.68 -4.08
CA ALA A 242 -3.07 6.37 -4.28
C ALA A 242 -2.10 5.42 -4.98
N VAL A 243 -1.95 4.23 -4.44
CA VAL A 243 -1.10 3.16 -4.98
C VAL A 243 -1.94 1.90 -5.07
N GLY A 244 -2.02 1.33 -6.27
CA GLY A 244 -2.81 0.13 -6.57
C GLY A 244 -2.00 -1.15 -6.38
N LEU A 245 -1.40 -1.35 -5.21
CA LEU A 245 -0.52 -2.49 -4.99
C LEU A 245 -1.27 -3.83 -5.00
N PRO A 246 -0.72 -4.85 -5.68
CA PRO A 246 -1.28 -6.19 -5.68
C PRO A 246 -1.21 -6.80 -4.27
N SER A 247 -2.22 -7.59 -3.94
CA SER A 247 -2.20 -8.38 -2.72
C SER A 247 -1.45 -9.70 -2.92
N ALA A 248 -1.04 -10.33 -1.82
CA ALA A 248 -0.52 -11.70 -1.87
C ALA A 248 -1.54 -12.67 -2.49
N GLN A 249 -2.84 -12.43 -2.26
CA GLN A 249 -3.91 -13.24 -2.84
C GLN A 249 -3.96 -13.10 -4.36
N THR A 250 -3.83 -11.87 -4.90
CA THR A 250 -3.79 -11.63 -6.36
C THR A 250 -2.62 -12.37 -7.00
N LEU A 251 -1.45 -12.32 -6.37
CA LEU A 251 -0.27 -13.07 -6.81
C LEU A 251 -0.53 -14.59 -6.77
N GLY A 252 -1.15 -15.08 -5.69
CA GLY A 252 -1.51 -16.49 -5.53
C GLY A 252 -2.49 -16.98 -6.60
N VAL A 253 -3.49 -16.18 -6.96
CA VAL A 253 -4.44 -16.48 -8.06
C VAL A 253 -3.68 -16.65 -9.37
N GLY A 254 -2.80 -15.72 -9.72
CA GLY A 254 -1.98 -15.82 -10.95
C GLY A 254 -1.15 -17.10 -10.99
N TRP A 255 -0.53 -17.47 -9.87
CA TRP A 255 0.23 -18.72 -9.76
C TRP A 255 -0.64 -19.98 -9.88
N SER A 256 -1.81 -19.99 -9.23
CA SER A 256 -2.76 -21.09 -9.31
C SER A 256 -3.27 -21.31 -10.73
N VAL A 257 -3.53 -20.21 -11.47
CA VAL A 257 -3.91 -20.27 -12.89
C VAL A 257 -2.80 -20.90 -13.72
N CYS A 258 -1.54 -20.53 -13.48
CA CYS A 258 -0.39 -21.17 -14.17
C CYS A 258 -0.26 -22.65 -13.80
N GLN A 259 -0.40 -23.00 -12.52
CA GLN A 259 -0.32 -24.37 -12.05
C GLN A 259 -1.44 -25.27 -12.62
N SER A 260 -2.60 -24.70 -12.93
CA SER A 260 -3.72 -25.46 -13.50
C SER A 260 -3.41 -26.04 -14.90
N ALA A 261 -2.42 -25.51 -15.59
CA ALA A 261 -1.97 -26.06 -16.88
C ALA A 261 -1.36 -27.48 -16.75
N PHE A 262 -1.01 -27.87 -15.53
CA PHE A 262 -0.38 -29.16 -15.22
C PHE A 262 -1.28 -30.09 -14.40
N ASP A 263 -2.56 -29.74 -14.25
CA ASP A 263 -3.53 -30.59 -13.55
C ASP A 263 -3.80 -31.89 -14.33
N GLY A 264 -3.72 -33.01 -13.61
CA GLY A 264 -3.97 -34.32 -14.18
C GLY A 264 -2.79 -34.94 -14.93
N GLU A 265 -1.67 -34.24 -15.07
CA GLU A 265 -0.45 -34.87 -15.58
C GLU A 265 0.17 -35.74 -14.49
N PRO A 266 0.56 -36.99 -14.81
CA PRO A 266 1.18 -37.89 -13.84
C PRO A 266 2.49 -37.26 -13.34
N THR A 267 2.66 -37.23 -12.03
CA THR A 267 3.96 -36.91 -11.43
C THR A 267 4.92 -38.04 -11.83
N VAL A 268 5.77 -37.79 -12.82
CA VAL A 268 6.84 -38.68 -13.17
C VAL A 268 7.79 -38.73 -11.96
N GLU A 269 8.01 -39.91 -11.38
CA GLU A 269 9.07 -40.12 -10.41
C GLU A 269 10.38 -39.62 -11.04
N GLY A 270 10.88 -38.45 -10.60
CA GLY A 270 12.06 -37.80 -11.17
C GLY A 270 11.88 -36.38 -11.69
N GLY A 271 10.72 -35.70 -11.46
CA GLY A 271 10.56 -34.30 -11.76
C GLY A 271 9.64 -33.98 -12.93
N GLY A 272 8.35 -34.14 -12.73
CA GLY A 272 7.34 -33.60 -13.64
C GLY A 272 7.47 -32.05 -13.73
N VAL A 273 7.11 -31.49 -14.88
CA VAL A 273 7.10 -30.04 -15.10
C VAL A 273 6.26 -29.39 -14.02
N LYS A 274 6.89 -28.53 -13.24
CA LYS A 274 6.26 -27.77 -12.15
C LYS A 274 6.23 -26.30 -12.52
N VAL A 275 5.42 -25.54 -11.82
CA VAL A 275 5.51 -24.08 -11.86
C VAL A 275 6.54 -23.65 -10.84
N GLY A 276 7.58 -22.97 -11.29
CA GLY A 276 8.55 -22.28 -10.47
C GLY A 276 8.24 -20.80 -10.37
N GLY A 277 8.63 -20.19 -9.25
CA GLY A 277 8.50 -18.76 -9.03
C GLY A 277 9.84 -18.03 -9.09
N TYR A 278 9.79 -16.71 -9.28
CA TYR A 278 10.95 -15.86 -9.19
C TYR A 278 10.57 -14.49 -8.58
N CYS A 279 11.54 -13.88 -7.91
CA CYS A 279 11.46 -12.51 -7.42
C CYS A 279 12.72 -11.76 -7.84
N VAL A 280 12.55 -10.57 -8.41
CA VAL A 280 13.62 -9.68 -8.86
C VAL A 280 13.39 -8.31 -8.24
N ASP A 281 14.36 -7.80 -7.47
CA ASP A 281 14.30 -6.49 -6.80
C ASP A 281 15.05 -5.45 -7.63
N ALA A 282 14.45 -4.28 -7.86
CA ALA A 282 15.12 -3.15 -8.47
C ALA A 282 15.97 -2.41 -7.44
N GLU A 283 17.29 -2.28 -7.70
CA GLU A 283 18.21 -1.59 -6.80
C GLU A 283 17.95 -0.09 -6.79
N SER A 284 17.88 0.52 -5.59
CA SER A 284 17.78 1.98 -5.44
C SER A 284 16.67 2.63 -6.27
N ALA A 285 15.58 1.92 -6.46
CA ALA A 285 14.51 2.15 -7.41
C ALA A 285 14.08 3.63 -7.57
N TYR A 286 13.77 4.32 -6.48
CA TYR A 286 13.37 5.73 -6.51
C TYR A 286 14.47 6.65 -7.04
N SER A 287 15.74 6.35 -6.74
CA SER A 287 16.87 7.19 -7.14
C SER A 287 17.16 7.18 -8.64
N PHE A 288 16.56 6.23 -9.40
CA PHE A 288 16.65 6.24 -10.86
C PHE A 288 15.63 7.18 -11.52
N CYS A 289 14.64 7.67 -10.77
CA CYS A 289 13.64 8.58 -11.27
C CYS A 289 14.02 10.03 -10.91
N PRO A 290 14.39 10.84 -11.89
CA PRO A 290 14.66 12.27 -11.65
C PRO A 290 13.37 13.00 -11.31
N VAL A 291 13.48 14.03 -10.47
CA VAL A 291 12.40 14.98 -10.17
C VAL A 291 12.48 16.15 -11.16
N GLN A 292 11.33 16.62 -11.60
CA GLN A 292 11.23 17.74 -12.53
C GLN A 292 11.87 19.01 -11.94
N GLN A 293 12.56 19.80 -12.77
CA GLN A 293 13.27 21.00 -12.30
C GLN A 293 12.35 22.00 -11.59
N ALA A 294 11.10 22.11 -12.04
CA ALA A 294 10.11 23.00 -11.43
C ALA A 294 9.77 22.64 -9.98
N ASP A 295 10.08 21.42 -9.55
CA ASP A 295 9.78 20.91 -8.21
C ASP A 295 11.02 20.75 -7.33
N LEU A 296 12.24 20.94 -7.88
CA LEU A 296 13.50 20.74 -7.13
C LEU A 296 13.65 21.70 -5.95
N TRP A 297 13.03 22.88 -5.99
CA TRP A 297 13.02 23.82 -4.86
C TRP A 297 12.38 23.22 -3.58
N GLN A 298 11.59 22.18 -3.73
CA GLN A 298 10.96 21.40 -2.66
C GLN A 298 11.83 20.21 -2.20
N GLN A 299 12.93 19.93 -2.90
CA GLN A 299 13.80 18.76 -2.67
C GLN A 299 15.16 19.19 -2.11
N CYS A 300 15.22 20.31 -1.44
CA CYS A 300 16.46 20.84 -0.87
C CYS A 300 16.68 20.32 0.55
N PHE A 301 17.94 20.27 0.97
CA PHE A 301 18.33 19.95 2.34
C PHE A 301 19.67 20.60 2.67
N VAL A 302 19.99 20.72 3.95
CA VAL A 302 21.29 21.18 4.41
C VAL A 302 22.21 19.97 4.62
N TRP A 303 23.48 20.10 4.26
CA TRP A 303 24.50 19.10 4.56
C TRP A 303 25.86 19.77 4.69
N TRP A 304 26.77 19.13 5.37
CA TRP A 304 28.12 19.65 5.50
C TRP A 304 29.06 19.12 4.41
N ASP A 305 30.03 19.91 4.06
CA ASP A 305 31.13 19.53 3.16
C ASP A 305 32.19 18.71 3.89
N ALA A 306 33.25 18.31 3.17
CA ALA A 306 34.37 17.58 3.75
C ALA A 306 35.10 18.36 4.86
N GLY A 307 35.07 19.70 4.82
CA GLY A 307 35.61 20.59 5.85
C GLY A 307 34.70 20.75 7.08
N GLY A 308 33.47 20.31 7.00
CA GLY A 308 32.45 20.41 8.07
C GLY A 308 31.63 21.68 8.02
N ALA A 309 31.72 22.48 6.98
CA ALA A 309 30.86 23.64 6.78
C ALA A 309 29.50 23.21 6.23
N ALA A 310 28.43 23.66 6.85
CA ALA A 310 27.08 23.39 6.37
C ALA A 310 26.83 24.14 5.05
N GLY A 311 26.14 23.47 4.13
CA GLY A 311 25.76 24.03 2.85
C GLY A 311 24.41 23.48 2.39
N PHE A 312 23.77 24.18 1.48
CA PHE A 312 22.52 23.73 0.86
C PHE A 312 22.84 22.74 -0.27
N ARG A 313 22.03 21.72 -0.38
CA ARG A 313 22.09 20.73 -1.45
C ARG A 313 20.71 20.51 -2.04
N VAL A 314 20.67 20.03 -3.27
CA VAL A 314 19.46 19.67 -4.00
C VAL A 314 19.45 18.17 -4.21
N ASP A 315 18.40 17.50 -3.78
CA ASP A 315 18.12 16.11 -4.16
C ASP A 315 17.38 16.12 -5.50
N ARG A 316 18.05 15.62 -6.53
CA ARG A 316 17.54 15.62 -7.91
C ARG A 316 16.69 14.40 -8.25
N ARG A 317 16.54 13.50 -7.30
CA ARG A 317 15.88 12.20 -7.46
C ARG A 317 14.72 12.07 -6.49
N MET A 318 13.82 11.16 -6.79
CA MET A 318 12.79 10.80 -5.82
C MET A 318 13.42 10.23 -4.56
N GLY A 319 13.08 10.80 -3.40
CA GLY A 319 13.55 10.34 -2.09
C GLY A 319 12.51 9.53 -1.34
N PHE A 320 12.97 8.73 -0.38
CA PHE A 320 12.09 8.07 0.58
C PHE A 320 11.47 9.10 1.52
N GLY A 321 10.12 9.17 1.56
CA GLY A 321 9.36 10.04 2.46
C GLY A 321 8.45 11.06 1.77
N GLY A 322 8.59 11.28 0.46
CA GLY A 322 7.62 12.03 -0.34
C GLY A 322 6.35 11.20 -0.58
N ALA A 323 5.18 11.73 -0.24
CA ALA A 323 3.90 11.03 -0.40
C ALA A 323 3.56 10.70 -1.87
N PHE A 324 4.12 11.45 -2.81
CA PHE A 324 3.95 11.23 -4.26
C PHE A 324 4.82 10.08 -4.79
N ALA A 325 5.95 9.80 -4.14
CA ALA A 325 6.99 8.91 -4.68
C ALA A 325 6.49 7.46 -4.90
N PRO A 326 5.73 6.82 -3.98
CA PRO A 326 5.20 5.48 -4.22
C PRO A 326 4.31 5.39 -5.47
N ASN A 327 3.39 6.34 -5.67
CA ASN A 327 2.52 6.38 -6.84
C ASN A 327 3.31 6.54 -8.15
N ARG A 328 4.26 7.47 -8.18
CA ARG A 328 5.10 7.69 -9.38
C ARG A 328 5.92 6.47 -9.72
N PHE A 329 6.55 5.86 -8.70
CA PHE A 329 7.36 4.68 -8.96
C PHE A 329 6.54 3.44 -9.30
N GLU A 330 5.36 3.25 -8.71
CA GLU A 330 4.44 2.17 -9.10
C GLU A 330 4.10 2.24 -10.60
N ARG A 331 3.78 3.43 -11.11
CA ARG A 331 3.48 3.63 -12.52
C ARG A 331 4.68 3.28 -13.41
N VAL A 332 5.90 3.66 -12.99
CA VAL A 332 7.16 3.28 -13.67
C VAL A 332 7.37 1.77 -13.62
N SER A 333 7.26 1.17 -12.44
CA SER A 333 7.51 -0.27 -12.27
C SER A 333 6.46 -1.14 -12.97
N THR A 334 5.20 -0.68 -13.02
CA THR A 334 4.14 -1.32 -13.80
C THR A 334 4.45 -1.29 -15.31
N PHE A 335 4.97 -0.18 -15.80
CA PHE A 335 5.46 -0.08 -17.18
C PHE A 335 6.62 -1.06 -17.45
N VAL A 336 7.59 -1.15 -16.53
CA VAL A 336 8.70 -2.11 -16.63
C VAL A 336 8.20 -3.55 -16.60
N ALA A 337 7.21 -3.86 -15.74
CA ALA A 337 6.61 -5.19 -15.67
C ALA A 337 5.91 -5.56 -16.99
N ALA A 338 5.17 -4.62 -17.60
CA ALA A 338 4.54 -4.82 -18.91
C ALA A 338 5.59 -5.09 -20.01
N TYR A 339 6.72 -4.39 -19.98
CA TYR A 339 7.81 -4.68 -20.91
C TYR A 339 8.43 -6.06 -20.65
N GLY A 340 8.64 -6.44 -19.38
CA GLY A 340 9.06 -7.78 -19.01
C GLY A 340 8.10 -8.86 -19.52
N GLN A 341 6.79 -8.66 -19.35
CA GLN A 341 5.75 -9.56 -19.90
C GLN A 341 5.79 -9.65 -21.43
N HIS A 342 6.04 -8.54 -22.10
CA HIS A 342 6.20 -8.52 -23.56
C HIS A 342 7.39 -9.38 -24.00
N LEU A 343 8.57 -9.20 -23.40
CA LEU A 343 9.76 -10.01 -23.69
C LEU A 343 9.55 -11.50 -23.40
N GLN A 344 8.86 -11.83 -22.31
CA GLN A 344 8.47 -13.20 -21.99
C GLN A 344 7.50 -13.78 -23.03
N ALA A 345 6.54 -12.97 -23.52
CA ALA A 345 5.61 -13.39 -24.57
C ALA A 345 6.33 -13.72 -25.88
N GLU A 346 7.26 -12.86 -26.29
CA GLU A 346 8.09 -13.10 -27.49
C GLU A 346 8.93 -14.37 -27.36
N PHE A 347 9.53 -14.59 -26.18
CA PHE A 347 10.29 -15.80 -25.90
C PHE A 347 9.41 -17.05 -25.95
N ASP A 348 8.25 -17.05 -25.28
CA ASP A 348 7.32 -18.17 -25.23
C ASP A 348 6.75 -18.53 -26.61
N ALA A 349 6.58 -17.55 -27.50
CA ALA A 349 6.14 -17.78 -28.87
C ALA A 349 7.20 -18.57 -29.70
N GLN A 350 8.48 -18.41 -29.35
CA GLN A 350 9.58 -19.11 -30.00
C GLN A 350 9.94 -20.46 -29.34
N GLN A 351 9.54 -20.65 -28.10
CA GLN A 351 9.84 -21.82 -27.26
C GLN A 351 8.52 -22.45 -26.77
N PRO A 352 7.85 -23.30 -27.56
CA PRO A 352 6.56 -23.86 -27.18
C PRO A 352 6.65 -24.62 -25.86
N PRO A 353 5.67 -24.48 -24.96
CA PRO A 353 5.63 -25.19 -23.70
C PRO A 353 5.29 -26.67 -23.88
N PRO A 354 5.37 -27.53 -22.84
CA PRO A 354 4.93 -28.91 -22.86
C PRO A 354 3.49 -29.09 -23.38
N ALA A 355 3.15 -30.28 -23.87
CA ALA A 355 1.87 -30.55 -24.53
C ALA A 355 0.65 -30.26 -23.64
N CYS A 356 0.70 -30.49 -22.34
CA CYS A 356 -0.36 -30.13 -21.40
C CYS A 356 -0.59 -28.61 -21.37
N ALA A 357 0.47 -27.84 -21.28
CA ALA A 357 0.39 -26.39 -21.27
C ALA A 357 -0.01 -25.81 -22.65
N GLN A 358 0.30 -26.51 -23.75
CA GLN A 358 -0.22 -26.14 -25.08
C GLN A 358 -1.74 -26.32 -25.14
N ARG A 359 -2.29 -27.42 -24.59
CA ARG A 359 -3.75 -27.65 -24.48
C ARG A 359 -4.39 -26.52 -23.64
N TRP A 360 -3.86 -26.25 -22.46
CA TRP A 360 -4.31 -25.17 -21.60
C TRP A 360 -4.32 -23.82 -22.33
N ALA A 361 -3.25 -23.50 -23.10
CA ALA A 361 -3.17 -22.26 -23.87
C ALA A 361 -4.19 -22.22 -25.01
N ALA A 362 -4.51 -23.37 -25.64
CA ALA A 362 -5.54 -23.47 -26.66
C ALA A 362 -6.95 -23.23 -26.08
N ASP A 363 -7.25 -23.81 -24.92
CA ASP A 363 -8.50 -23.61 -24.20
C ASP A 363 -8.69 -22.14 -23.83
N ARG A 364 -7.66 -21.47 -23.30
CA ARG A 364 -7.72 -20.03 -22.98
C ARG A 364 -7.93 -19.14 -24.19
N ARG A 365 -7.32 -19.47 -25.35
CA ARG A 365 -7.62 -18.76 -26.60
C ARG A 365 -9.07 -18.95 -27.05
N ALA A 366 -9.63 -20.15 -26.89
CA ALA A 366 -11.03 -20.41 -27.19
C ALA A 366 -11.97 -19.60 -26.28
N LEU A 367 -11.68 -19.54 -24.97
CA LEU A 367 -12.41 -18.71 -24.00
C LEU A 367 -12.31 -17.20 -24.34
N GLN A 368 -11.15 -16.74 -24.74
CA GLN A 368 -10.98 -15.35 -25.18
C GLN A 368 -11.78 -15.05 -26.45
N ALA A 369 -11.79 -15.98 -27.43
CA ALA A 369 -12.57 -15.84 -28.64
C ALA A 369 -14.09 -15.85 -28.37
N ALA A 370 -14.52 -16.57 -27.33
CA ALA A 370 -15.89 -16.58 -26.84
C ALA A 370 -16.27 -15.33 -26.00
N GLY A 371 -15.33 -14.45 -25.72
CA GLY A 371 -15.53 -13.27 -24.86
C GLY A 371 -15.59 -13.58 -23.36
N GLU A 372 -15.22 -14.79 -22.96
CA GLU A 372 -15.19 -15.24 -21.56
C GLU A 372 -13.87 -14.89 -20.86
N LEU A 373 -12.85 -14.53 -21.62
CA LEU A 373 -11.57 -13.99 -21.11
C LEU A 373 -11.27 -12.63 -21.73
N PRO A 374 -10.73 -11.68 -20.94
CA PRO A 374 -10.28 -10.39 -21.44
C PRO A 374 -9.24 -10.52 -22.56
N ALA A 375 -9.19 -9.53 -23.43
CA ALA A 375 -8.14 -9.45 -24.44
C ALA A 375 -6.75 -9.43 -23.82
N GLY A 376 -5.83 -10.25 -24.33
CA GLY A 376 -4.44 -10.36 -23.83
C GLY A 376 -4.23 -11.37 -22.70
N GLU A 377 -5.27 -11.97 -22.13
CA GLU A 377 -5.13 -13.02 -21.10
C GLU A 377 -4.87 -14.43 -21.66
N ALA A 378 -5.09 -14.65 -22.97
CA ALA A 378 -4.70 -15.90 -23.63
C ALA A 378 -3.19 -15.90 -23.92
N GLN A 379 -2.44 -16.67 -23.17
CA GLN A 379 -0.98 -16.73 -23.24
C GLN A 379 -0.53 -17.97 -24.00
N ALA A 380 0.66 -17.92 -24.61
CA ALA A 380 1.25 -19.06 -25.32
C ALA A 380 1.80 -20.13 -24.37
N ALA A 381 2.25 -19.71 -23.18
CA ALA A 381 2.72 -20.57 -22.09
C ALA A 381 2.20 -20.04 -20.74
N PRO A 382 2.04 -20.92 -19.74
CA PRO A 382 1.66 -20.49 -18.40
C PRO A 382 2.74 -19.57 -17.81
N ARG A 383 2.41 -18.33 -17.59
CA ARG A 383 3.27 -17.34 -16.94
C ARG A 383 2.44 -16.29 -16.21
N TYR A 384 3.05 -15.72 -15.20
CA TYR A 384 2.51 -14.58 -14.47
C TYR A 384 3.64 -13.68 -14.04
N LEU A 385 3.47 -12.38 -14.13
CA LEU A 385 4.40 -11.38 -13.61
C LEU A 385 3.59 -10.23 -13.06
N GLN A 386 3.94 -9.81 -11.84
CA GLN A 386 3.37 -8.68 -11.16
C GLN A 386 4.46 -7.92 -10.42
N VAL A 387 4.25 -6.64 -10.18
CA VAL A 387 5.19 -5.80 -9.45
C VAL A 387 4.54 -5.21 -8.20
N PHE A 388 5.30 -5.18 -7.11
CA PHE A 388 4.95 -4.50 -5.87
C PHE A 388 6.03 -3.46 -5.60
N ILE A 389 5.82 -2.25 -6.07
CA ILE A 389 6.79 -1.14 -6.07
C ILE A 389 8.10 -1.52 -6.78
N ASP A 390 9.09 -2.05 -6.08
CA ASP A 390 10.41 -2.44 -6.57
C ASP A 390 10.61 -3.96 -6.68
N ASP A 391 9.69 -4.76 -6.15
CA ASP A 391 9.71 -6.23 -6.17
C ASP A 391 8.92 -6.78 -7.37
N PHE A 392 9.61 -7.29 -8.40
CA PHE A 392 9.02 -7.97 -9.55
C PHE A 392 8.88 -9.45 -9.25
N THR A 393 7.66 -9.92 -9.03
CA THR A 393 7.38 -11.31 -8.65
C THR A 393 6.57 -12.00 -9.72
N GLY A 394 7.05 -13.17 -10.15
CA GLY A 394 6.37 -13.93 -11.20
C GLY A 394 6.53 -15.43 -11.05
N CYS A 395 5.86 -16.16 -11.94
CA CYS A 395 6.01 -17.60 -12.08
C CYS A 395 5.92 -18.01 -13.54
N ALA A 396 6.49 -19.17 -13.85
CA ALA A 396 6.41 -19.81 -15.15
C ALA A 396 6.55 -21.32 -14.99
N ALA A 397 6.28 -22.05 -16.06
CA ALA A 397 6.60 -23.47 -16.12
C ALA A 397 8.10 -23.72 -15.91
N ASP A 398 8.44 -24.77 -15.18
CA ASP A 398 9.83 -25.20 -14.97
C ASP A 398 10.20 -26.31 -15.97
N ASP A 399 10.03 -26.01 -17.26
CA ASP A 399 10.39 -26.88 -18.37
C ASP A 399 11.73 -26.46 -19.00
N PRO A 400 12.46 -27.37 -19.62
CA PRO A 400 13.72 -27.07 -20.29
C PRO A 400 13.48 -26.26 -21.56
N VAL A 401 14.25 -25.18 -21.74
CA VAL A 401 14.23 -24.28 -22.89
C VAL A 401 15.64 -23.93 -23.34
N VAL A 402 15.77 -23.35 -24.54
CA VAL A 402 17.04 -22.84 -25.07
C VAL A 402 17.00 -21.31 -25.06
N PRO A 403 17.66 -20.64 -24.08
CA PRO A 403 17.66 -19.17 -24.05
C PRO A 403 18.47 -18.59 -25.22
N PRO A 404 18.01 -17.50 -25.84
CA PRO A 404 18.83 -16.76 -26.81
C PRO A 404 20.15 -16.30 -26.18
N PRO A 405 21.25 -16.18 -26.96
CA PRO A 405 22.56 -15.79 -26.41
C PRO A 405 22.53 -14.48 -25.61
N SER A 406 21.74 -13.50 -26.04
CA SER A 406 21.58 -12.21 -25.36
C SER A 406 20.90 -12.32 -23.97
N VAL A 407 20.02 -13.31 -23.80
CA VAL A 407 19.36 -13.60 -22.52
C VAL A 407 20.26 -14.48 -21.65
N ALA A 408 20.87 -15.51 -22.23
CA ALA A 408 21.81 -16.39 -21.52
C ALA A 408 23.00 -15.61 -20.91
N ALA A 409 23.41 -14.50 -21.53
CA ALA A 409 24.47 -13.61 -21.04
C ALA A 409 24.01 -12.71 -19.85
N VAL A 410 22.71 -12.69 -19.52
CA VAL A 410 22.21 -11.93 -18.38
C VAL A 410 22.54 -12.64 -17.10
N ASP A 411 23.50 -12.12 -16.35
CA ASP A 411 23.79 -12.63 -15.00
C ASP A 411 22.75 -12.09 -14.01
N ILE A 412 22.15 -13.01 -13.25
CA ILE A 412 21.14 -12.71 -12.22
C ILE A 412 21.62 -13.06 -10.80
N GLY A 413 22.88 -13.47 -10.67
CA GLY A 413 23.56 -13.62 -9.37
C GLY A 413 22.86 -14.63 -8.45
N THR A 414 22.99 -15.94 -8.70
CA THR A 414 22.35 -16.99 -7.88
C THR A 414 23.23 -17.52 -6.73
N ASP A 415 24.46 -17.04 -6.58
CA ASP A 415 25.43 -17.54 -5.59
C ASP A 415 24.93 -17.42 -4.14
N HIS A 416 24.19 -16.33 -3.85
CA HIS A 416 23.57 -16.13 -2.54
C HIS A 416 22.49 -17.18 -2.23
N MET A 417 21.79 -17.74 -3.24
CA MET A 417 20.82 -18.80 -3.06
C MET A 417 21.51 -20.10 -2.64
N LEU A 418 22.60 -20.43 -3.30
CA LEU A 418 23.43 -21.60 -2.95
C LEU A 418 23.99 -21.45 -1.54
N ALA A 419 24.47 -20.28 -1.17
CA ALA A 419 24.94 -19.98 0.18
C ALA A 419 23.84 -20.08 1.25
N ALA A 420 22.58 -19.81 0.88
CA ALA A 420 21.41 -20.00 1.74
C ALA A 420 20.86 -21.44 1.75
N GLY A 421 21.55 -22.39 1.09
CA GLY A 421 21.11 -23.77 0.98
C GLY A 421 19.95 -24.00 0.01
N CYS A 422 19.64 -23.01 -0.83
CA CYS A 422 18.62 -23.13 -1.87
C CYS A 422 19.26 -23.52 -3.19
N THR A 423 18.73 -24.53 -3.87
CA THR A 423 19.20 -24.91 -5.20
C THR A 423 18.35 -24.20 -6.25
N PRO A 424 18.92 -23.23 -7.01
CA PRO A 424 18.19 -22.61 -8.09
C PRO A 424 17.91 -23.63 -9.20
N PRO A 425 16.83 -23.45 -9.97
CA PRO A 425 16.57 -24.29 -11.14
C PRO A 425 17.69 -24.12 -12.18
N PRO A 426 17.84 -25.08 -13.13
CA PRO A 426 18.82 -24.97 -14.20
C PRO A 426 18.68 -23.67 -14.99
N ARG A 427 19.77 -23.08 -15.45
CA ARG A 427 19.78 -21.86 -16.29
C ARG A 427 19.03 -22.05 -17.62
N THR A 428 18.76 -23.28 -17.99
CA THR A 428 17.96 -23.68 -19.16
C THR A 428 16.50 -23.95 -18.80
N SER A 429 16.04 -23.65 -17.57
CA SER A 429 14.63 -23.75 -17.27
C SER A 429 13.90 -22.44 -17.66
N ARG A 430 12.64 -22.55 -18.09
CA ARG A 430 11.82 -21.39 -18.51
C ARG A 430 11.68 -20.38 -17.38
N VAL A 431 11.44 -20.83 -16.14
CA VAL A 431 11.32 -19.94 -14.99
C VAL A 431 12.58 -19.12 -14.76
N PHE A 432 13.77 -19.72 -14.94
CA PHE A 432 15.04 -19.02 -14.85
C PHE A 432 15.18 -17.97 -15.97
N VAL A 433 14.86 -18.35 -17.20
CA VAL A 433 14.90 -17.47 -18.37
C VAL A 433 13.92 -16.32 -18.20
N HIS A 434 12.73 -16.56 -17.65
CA HIS A 434 11.76 -15.48 -17.37
C HIS A 434 12.29 -14.47 -16.34
N ALA A 435 12.99 -14.90 -15.30
CA ALA A 435 13.69 -14.01 -14.38
C ALA A 435 14.77 -13.19 -15.10
N GLN A 436 15.57 -13.80 -16.00
CA GLN A 436 16.55 -13.09 -16.81
C GLN A 436 15.91 -12.04 -17.74
N LEU A 437 14.74 -12.32 -18.29
CA LEU A 437 14.01 -11.38 -19.15
C LEU A 437 13.51 -10.16 -18.36
N VAL A 438 13.12 -10.31 -17.09
CA VAL A 438 12.78 -9.17 -16.21
C VAL A 438 14.03 -8.33 -15.93
N VAL A 439 15.17 -8.95 -15.60
CA VAL A 439 16.44 -8.24 -15.42
C VAL A 439 16.86 -7.52 -16.72
N LEU A 440 16.64 -8.14 -17.86
CA LEU A 440 16.91 -7.52 -19.17
C LEU A 440 16.01 -6.32 -19.42
N ALA A 441 14.71 -6.40 -19.07
CA ALA A 441 13.78 -5.28 -19.17
C ALA A 441 14.23 -4.09 -18.33
N LEU A 442 14.60 -4.34 -17.05
CA LEU A 442 15.17 -3.33 -16.17
C LEU A 442 16.40 -2.67 -16.81
N ARG A 443 17.39 -3.45 -17.23
CA ARG A 443 18.63 -2.95 -17.84
C ARG A 443 18.40 -2.13 -19.10
N ARG A 444 17.50 -2.58 -19.98
CA ARG A 444 17.16 -1.85 -21.22
C ARG A 444 16.50 -0.51 -20.98
N LEU A 445 15.85 -0.34 -19.83
CA LEU A 445 15.22 0.91 -19.42
C LEU A 445 16.11 1.76 -18.49
N GLY A 446 17.38 1.34 -18.28
CA GLY A 446 18.34 2.07 -17.44
C GLY A 446 18.24 1.79 -15.95
N LEU A 447 17.41 0.82 -15.54
CA LEU A 447 17.33 0.37 -14.13
C LEU A 447 18.32 -0.77 -13.87
N VAL A 448 18.65 -0.96 -12.60
CA VAL A 448 19.55 -2.04 -12.14
C VAL A 448 18.78 -3.00 -11.25
N ALA A 449 18.86 -4.30 -11.54
CA ALA A 449 18.40 -5.33 -10.61
C ALA A 449 19.45 -5.54 -9.51
N ALA A 450 19.00 -5.86 -8.31
CA ALA A 450 19.86 -6.25 -7.19
C ALA A 450 20.18 -7.76 -7.27
N PRO A 451 21.34 -8.20 -7.81
CA PRO A 451 21.58 -9.62 -8.08
C PRO A 451 21.52 -10.48 -6.81
N HIS A 452 21.98 -9.92 -5.68
CA HIS A 452 21.99 -10.60 -4.37
C HIS A 452 20.61 -10.76 -3.73
N LYS A 453 19.54 -10.30 -4.40
CA LYS A 453 18.16 -10.43 -3.96
C LYS A 453 17.29 -11.22 -4.92
N VAL A 454 17.83 -11.63 -6.07
CA VAL A 454 17.07 -12.45 -7.00
C VAL A 454 16.88 -13.84 -6.39
N VAL A 455 15.63 -14.27 -6.27
CA VAL A 455 15.27 -15.59 -5.76
C VAL A 455 14.45 -16.33 -6.81
N ILE A 456 14.79 -17.62 -7.08
CA ILE A 456 14.06 -18.45 -8.04
C ILE A 456 13.87 -19.83 -7.43
N GLY A 457 12.66 -20.39 -7.49
CA GLY A 457 12.37 -21.72 -6.98
C GLY A 457 10.91 -21.96 -6.64
N SER A 458 10.63 -23.12 -6.08
CA SER A 458 9.34 -23.46 -5.48
C SER A 458 9.61 -24.36 -4.26
N PRO A 459 9.12 -24.03 -3.07
CA PRO A 459 8.39 -22.82 -2.73
C PRO A 459 9.23 -21.55 -2.78
N LEU A 460 8.59 -20.36 -2.98
CA LEU A 460 9.25 -19.06 -3.07
C LEU A 460 8.77 -18.12 -1.99
N THR A 461 9.70 -17.40 -1.34
CA THR A 461 9.35 -16.27 -0.46
C THR A 461 9.24 -14.98 -1.28
N ALA A 462 8.03 -14.42 -1.37
CA ALA A 462 7.75 -13.14 -2.01
C ALA A 462 6.82 -12.30 -1.11
N LEU A 463 6.96 -10.98 -1.13
CA LEU A 463 6.20 -10.08 -0.25
C LEU A 463 6.28 -10.45 1.24
N GLY A 464 7.33 -11.19 1.59
CA GLY A 464 7.52 -11.69 2.96
C GLY A 464 6.62 -12.86 3.35
N LEU A 465 5.96 -13.52 2.40
CA LEU A 465 5.13 -14.73 2.56
C LEU A 465 5.71 -15.86 1.70
N LEU A 466 5.41 -17.10 2.06
CA LEU A 466 5.87 -18.28 1.36
C LEU A 466 4.79 -18.80 0.41
N PHE A 467 5.08 -18.80 -0.88
CA PHE A 467 4.21 -19.28 -1.95
C PHE A 467 4.65 -20.69 -2.35
N ASP A 468 3.78 -21.66 -2.16
CA ASP A 468 3.97 -23.05 -2.54
C ASP A 468 3.00 -23.39 -3.68
N ALA A 469 3.50 -23.36 -4.91
CA ALA A 469 2.69 -23.63 -6.10
C ALA A 469 2.21 -25.08 -6.14
N GLU A 470 3.00 -26.04 -5.65
CA GLU A 470 2.65 -27.46 -5.65
C GLU A 470 1.49 -27.74 -4.71
N ARG A 471 1.53 -27.19 -3.49
CA ARG A 471 0.45 -27.29 -2.51
C ARG A 471 -0.68 -26.27 -2.76
N ARG A 472 -0.44 -25.29 -3.62
CA ARG A 472 -1.35 -24.14 -3.89
C ARG A 472 -1.74 -23.38 -2.64
N VAL A 473 -0.78 -23.17 -1.75
CA VAL A 473 -1.00 -22.42 -0.51
C VAL A 473 -0.02 -21.26 -0.38
N ILE A 474 -0.48 -20.20 0.26
CA ILE A 474 0.35 -19.09 0.72
C ILE A 474 0.43 -19.22 2.23
N THR A 475 1.65 -19.30 2.77
CA THR A 475 1.88 -19.50 4.20
C THR A 475 2.79 -18.43 4.79
N CYS A 476 2.85 -18.37 6.11
CA CYS A 476 3.84 -17.57 6.82
C CYS A 476 5.18 -18.33 6.86
N PRO A 477 6.31 -17.71 6.46
CA PRO A 477 7.63 -18.30 6.69
C PRO A 477 7.83 -18.61 8.18
N GLU A 478 8.39 -19.81 8.48
CA GLU A 478 8.53 -20.32 9.84
C GLU A 478 9.24 -19.34 10.78
N GLY A 479 10.33 -18.72 10.31
CA GLY A 479 11.06 -17.73 11.11
C GLY A 479 10.22 -16.50 11.47
N LYS A 480 9.35 -16.02 10.57
CA LYS A 480 8.45 -14.90 10.87
C LYS A 480 7.35 -15.30 11.85
N ARG A 481 6.81 -16.53 11.70
CA ARG A 481 5.83 -17.09 12.62
C ARG A 481 6.41 -17.22 14.03
N ALA A 482 7.60 -17.78 14.17
CA ALA A 482 8.30 -17.92 15.44
C ALA A 482 8.55 -16.57 16.13
N VAL A 483 9.00 -15.57 15.39
CA VAL A 483 9.21 -14.20 15.90
C VAL A 483 7.89 -13.56 16.36
N ALA A 484 6.80 -13.76 15.64
CA ALA A 484 5.49 -13.23 16.02
C ALA A 484 4.96 -13.91 17.28
N LEU A 485 5.09 -15.24 17.38
CA LEU A 485 4.70 -16.02 18.56
C LEU A 485 5.51 -15.60 19.80
N ALA A 486 6.83 -15.45 19.67
CA ALA A 486 7.69 -14.98 20.77
C ALA A 486 7.31 -13.57 21.23
N ALA A 487 7.09 -12.65 20.28
CA ALA A 487 6.68 -11.27 20.60
C ALA A 487 5.29 -11.21 21.29
N CYS A 488 4.34 -12.08 20.90
CA CYS A 488 3.07 -12.21 21.59
C CYS A 488 3.26 -12.73 23.02
N ALA A 489 4.13 -13.71 23.23
CA ALA A 489 4.41 -14.28 24.55
C ALA A 489 5.05 -13.24 25.47
N GLU A 490 6.04 -12.49 25.00
CA GLU A 490 6.71 -11.42 25.77
C GLU A 490 5.72 -10.30 26.14
N ALA A 491 4.89 -9.85 25.18
CA ALA A 491 3.89 -8.82 25.44
C ALA A 491 2.81 -9.29 26.44
N LEU A 492 2.45 -10.58 26.42
CA LEU A 492 1.49 -11.17 27.34
C LEU A 492 2.07 -11.24 28.76
N LEU A 493 3.32 -11.69 28.91
CA LEU A 493 4.02 -11.73 30.18
C LEU A 493 4.05 -10.34 30.85
N LEU A 494 4.43 -9.31 30.08
CA LEU A 494 4.44 -7.93 30.55
C LEU A 494 3.04 -7.43 30.96
N ALA A 495 2.00 -7.79 30.21
CA ALA A 495 0.63 -7.40 30.53
C ALA A 495 0.09 -8.12 31.77
N GLU A 496 0.42 -9.41 31.95
CA GLU A 496 -0.05 -10.21 33.09
C GLU A 496 0.72 -9.94 34.39
N GLU A 497 2.05 -9.82 34.33
CA GLU A 497 2.88 -9.61 35.53
C GLU A 497 2.88 -8.16 36.00
N GLU A 498 2.99 -7.20 35.09
CA GLU A 498 3.19 -5.81 35.41
C GLU A 498 2.00 -4.90 35.06
N ALA A 499 0.95 -5.45 34.44
CA ALA A 499 -0.17 -4.69 33.91
C ALA A 499 0.28 -3.52 33.00
N ALA A 500 1.36 -3.73 32.27
CA ALA A 500 2.00 -2.73 31.43
C ALA A 500 2.09 -3.16 29.96
N VAL A 501 2.26 -2.20 29.09
CA VAL A 501 2.50 -2.41 27.65
C VAL A 501 3.62 -1.48 27.20
N ASP A 502 4.68 -2.01 26.60
CA ASP A 502 5.62 -1.20 25.85
C ASP A 502 4.98 -0.77 24.53
N ARG A 503 4.81 0.53 24.34
CA ARG A 503 4.09 1.07 23.20
C ARG A 503 4.78 0.74 21.88
N ARG A 504 6.10 0.91 21.77
CA ARG A 504 6.84 0.64 20.53
C ARG A 504 6.85 -0.84 20.18
N ALA A 505 6.96 -1.71 21.20
CA ALA A 505 6.85 -3.15 20.99
C ALA A 505 5.44 -3.53 20.53
N ALA A 506 4.40 -2.91 21.11
CA ALA A 506 3.01 -3.11 20.68
C ALA A 506 2.75 -2.65 19.23
N GLU A 507 3.22 -1.45 18.87
CA GLU A 507 3.11 -0.95 17.49
C GLU A 507 3.78 -1.92 16.48
N ARG A 508 4.99 -2.38 16.78
CA ARG A 508 5.71 -3.37 15.94
C ARG A 508 4.98 -4.70 15.86
N LEU A 509 4.46 -5.19 16.98
CA LEU A 509 3.72 -6.46 17.04
C LEU A 509 2.42 -6.38 16.24
N VAL A 510 1.63 -5.33 16.42
CA VAL A 510 0.39 -5.09 15.65
C VAL A 510 0.69 -5.02 14.16
N GLY A 511 1.75 -4.30 13.74
CA GLY A 511 2.18 -4.26 12.35
C GLY A 511 2.55 -5.65 11.78
N ARG A 512 3.25 -6.49 12.57
CA ARG A 512 3.58 -7.87 12.18
C ARG A 512 2.33 -8.75 12.05
N LEU A 513 1.44 -8.70 13.03
CA LEU A 513 0.19 -9.47 13.01
C LEU A 513 -0.73 -9.01 11.86
N CYS A 514 -0.77 -7.72 11.56
CA CYS A 514 -1.48 -7.18 10.41
C CYS A 514 -0.93 -7.74 9.10
N ALA A 515 0.40 -7.78 8.91
CA ALA A 515 1.02 -8.38 7.74
C ALA A 515 0.69 -9.89 7.63
N LEU A 516 0.74 -10.63 8.74
CA LEU A 516 0.45 -12.07 8.77
C LEU A 516 -1.05 -12.37 8.60
N SER A 517 -1.93 -11.43 8.86
CA SER A 517 -3.38 -11.60 8.65
C SER A 517 -3.77 -11.84 7.19
N GLN A 518 -2.86 -11.60 6.25
CA GLN A 518 -3.06 -11.94 4.84
C GLN A 518 -3.11 -13.46 4.62
N VAL A 519 -2.38 -14.22 5.43
CA VAL A 519 -2.31 -15.69 5.36
C VAL A 519 -2.91 -16.39 6.57
N CYS A 520 -3.32 -15.64 7.55
CA CYS A 520 -4.04 -16.08 8.74
C CYS A 520 -5.23 -15.11 8.98
N PRO A 521 -6.33 -15.22 8.19
CA PRO A 521 -7.43 -14.25 8.23
C PRO A 521 -8.07 -14.11 9.61
N ALA A 522 -8.08 -15.18 10.41
CA ALA A 522 -8.60 -15.19 11.78
C ALA A 522 -7.89 -14.19 12.72
N LEU A 523 -6.68 -13.72 12.36
CA LEU A 523 -6.01 -12.63 13.11
C LEU A 523 -6.71 -11.28 12.97
N ARG A 524 -7.36 -10.99 11.83
CA ARG A 524 -7.92 -9.66 11.53
C ARG A 524 -8.90 -9.15 12.60
N PRO A 525 -9.92 -9.93 13.01
CA PRO A 525 -10.86 -9.48 14.04
C PRO A 525 -10.19 -9.27 15.41
N LEU A 526 -9.08 -9.95 15.69
CA LEU A 526 -8.34 -9.83 16.95
C LEU A 526 -7.55 -8.50 17.04
N LEU A 527 -7.08 -7.94 15.92
CA LEU A 527 -6.19 -6.78 15.89
C LEU A 527 -6.78 -5.50 16.54
N ARG A 528 -8.10 -5.45 16.76
CA ARG A 528 -8.76 -4.31 17.39
C ARG A 528 -8.13 -3.92 18.74
N GLY A 529 -7.85 -4.90 19.59
CA GLY A 529 -7.20 -4.68 20.89
C GLY A 529 -5.82 -4.01 20.73
N GLY A 530 -5.08 -4.44 19.72
CA GLY A 530 -3.77 -3.89 19.38
C GLY A 530 -3.84 -2.45 18.87
N TYR A 531 -4.75 -2.14 17.97
CA TYR A 531 -4.93 -0.78 17.47
C TYR A 531 -5.37 0.20 18.56
N ALA A 532 -6.18 -0.25 19.54
CA ALA A 532 -6.56 0.57 20.67
C ALA A 532 -5.34 0.99 21.50
N VAL A 533 -4.38 0.09 21.69
CA VAL A 533 -3.12 0.37 22.41
C VAL A 533 -2.18 1.25 21.55
N ALA A 534 -2.02 0.94 20.28
CA ALA A 534 -1.12 1.67 19.38
C ALA A 534 -1.56 3.14 19.15
N ARG A 535 -2.86 3.45 19.28
CA ARG A 535 -3.41 4.82 19.15
C ARG A 535 -3.24 5.69 20.39
N VAL A 536 -2.79 5.14 21.51
CA VAL A 536 -2.57 5.95 22.71
C VAL A 536 -1.47 6.98 22.45
N SER A 537 -1.78 8.25 22.72
CA SER A 537 -0.88 9.38 22.48
C SER A 537 0.52 9.17 23.04
N ALA A 538 1.53 9.57 22.26
CA ALA A 538 2.93 9.59 22.66
C ALA A 538 3.19 10.39 23.97
N GLN A 539 2.31 11.32 24.32
CA GLN A 539 2.37 12.11 25.56
C GLN A 539 2.27 11.27 26.84
N ARG A 540 1.77 10.03 26.77
CA ARG A 540 1.68 9.11 27.91
C ARG A 540 2.95 8.31 28.17
N GLY A 541 4.02 8.57 27.44
CA GLY A 541 5.32 7.93 27.62
C GLY A 541 5.45 6.59 26.87
N PRO A 542 6.65 5.99 26.91
CA PRO A 542 6.96 4.76 26.20
C PRO A 542 6.29 3.52 26.81
N ARG A 543 5.99 3.54 28.11
CA ARG A 543 5.38 2.44 28.83
C ARG A 543 3.98 2.84 29.33
N LEU A 544 2.97 2.11 28.89
CA LEU A 544 1.59 2.34 29.26
C LEU A 544 1.21 1.43 30.42
N GLN A 545 0.82 2.03 31.57
CA GLN A 545 0.24 1.28 32.68
C GLN A 545 -1.25 1.06 32.40
N MET A 546 -1.69 -0.19 32.52
CA MET A 546 -3.07 -0.60 32.32
C MET A 546 -3.66 -1.11 33.65
N ARG A 547 -4.92 -0.78 33.91
CA ARG A 547 -5.60 -1.38 35.04
C ARG A 547 -5.99 -2.82 34.72
N ARG A 548 -5.50 -3.81 35.48
CA ARG A 548 -5.90 -5.23 35.32
C ARG A 548 -7.42 -5.37 35.29
N GLY A 549 -7.92 -6.17 34.35
CA GLY A 549 -9.37 -6.36 34.17
C GLY A 549 -10.11 -5.16 33.58
N SER A 550 -9.40 -4.06 33.22
CA SER A 550 -10.03 -2.99 32.42
C SER A 550 -10.38 -3.50 31.01
N PRO A 551 -11.32 -2.88 30.28
CA PRO A 551 -11.62 -3.26 28.90
C PRO A 551 -10.38 -3.27 28.00
N ALA A 552 -9.55 -2.22 28.07
CA ALA A 552 -8.32 -2.14 27.27
C ALA A 552 -7.32 -3.26 27.60
N TRP A 553 -7.16 -3.61 28.89
CA TRP A 553 -6.30 -4.72 29.29
C TRP A 553 -6.84 -6.06 28.78
N ARG A 554 -8.15 -6.28 28.84
CA ARG A 554 -8.77 -7.51 28.33
C ARG A 554 -8.66 -7.60 26.82
N ASP A 555 -9.06 -6.55 26.11
CA ASP A 555 -8.99 -6.52 24.65
C ASP A 555 -7.54 -6.79 24.17
N TRP A 556 -6.53 -6.27 24.89
CA TRP A 556 -5.13 -6.51 24.60
C TRP A 556 -4.71 -7.95 24.86
N THR A 557 -5.01 -8.50 26.05
CA THR A 557 -4.66 -9.88 26.42
C THR A 557 -5.42 -10.91 25.60
N GLU A 558 -6.69 -10.69 25.32
CA GLU A 558 -7.50 -11.53 24.43
C GLU A 558 -6.92 -11.55 23.01
N MET A 559 -6.49 -10.39 22.49
CA MET A 559 -5.80 -10.35 21.20
C MET A 559 -4.52 -11.19 21.22
N LEU A 560 -3.71 -11.08 22.26
CA LEU A 560 -2.43 -11.82 22.34
C LEU A 560 -2.64 -13.34 22.46
N HIS A 561 -3.59 -13.77 23.29
CA HIS A 561 -3.95 -15.20 23.41
C HIS A 561 -4.52 -15.75 22.09
N GLY A 562 -5.47 -15.04 21.50
CA GLY A 562 -6.07 -15.41 20.21
C GLY A 562 -5.03 -15.46 19.11
N ALA A 563 -4.17 -14.43 18.98
CA ALA A 563 -3.13 -14.39 17.97
C ALA A 563 -2.13 -15.55 18.10
N ARG A 564 -1.76 -15.94 19.33
CA ARG A 564 -0.90 -17.13 19.54
C ARG A 564 -1.58 -18.42 19.10
N ALA A 565 -2.85 -18.60 19.46
CA ALA A 565 -3.61 -19.79 19.06
C ALA A 565 -3.75 -19.88 17.55
N GLU A 566 -4.17 -18.78 16.91
CA GLU A 566 -4.38 -18.74 15.45
C GLU A 566 -3.06 -18.92 14.67
N LEU A 567 -1.97 -18.27 15.09
CA LEU A 567 -0.66 -18.47 14.45
C LEU A 567 -0.12 -19.89 14.60
N ALA A 568 -0.40 -20.55 15.73
CA ALA A 568 0.03 -21.93 15.96
C ALA A 568 -0.76 -22.93 15.09
N ALA A 569 -2.06 -22.64 14.85
CA ALA A 569 -2.95 -23.49 14.05
C ALA A 569 -2.95 -23.15 12.55
N CYS A 570 -2.33 -22.04 12.14
CA CYS A 570 -2.42 -21.54 10.78
C CYS A 570 -1.59 -22.37 9.78
N ASP A 571 -2.27 -23.03 8.88
CA ASP A 571 -1.67 -23.78 7.75
C ASP A 571 -1.53 -22.92 6.47
N GLY A 572 -1.94 -21.64 6.54
CA GLY A 572 -1.97 -20.71 5.41
C GLY A 572 -3.34 -20.58 4.76
N VAL A 573 -3.34 -19.95 3.60
CA VAL A 573 -4.55 -19.78 2.76
C VAL A 573 -4.32 -20.38 1.39
N ALA A 574 -5.37 -20.88 0.76
CA ALA A 574 -5.29 -21.32 -0.63
C ALA A 574 -4.85 -20.15 -1.54
N MET A 575 -3.97 -20.40 -2.49
CA MET A 575 -3.52 -19.41 -3.49
C MET A 575 -4.67 -18.87 -4.32
N ALA A 576 -5.53 -19.81 -4.77
CA ALA A 576 -6.83 -19.49 -5.30
C ALA A 576 -7.79 -20.53 -4.75
N PRO A 577 -9.02 -20.18 -4.53
CA PRO A 577 -10.05 -21.21 -4.36
C PRO A 577 -10.01 -22.07 -5.62
N ARG A 578 -10.14 -23.38 -5.46
CA ARG A 578 -10.00 -24.40 -6.53
C ARG A 578 -10.77 -24.15 -7.84
N ARG A 579 -11.51 -23.05 -7.96
CA ARG A 579 -12.48 -22.80 -9.04
C ARG A 579 -12.52 -21.39 -9.62
N GLU A 580 -11.48 -20.54 -9.44
CA GLU A 580 -11.39 -19.29 -10.22
C GLU A 580 -10.77 -19.52 -11.62
N MET A 581 -11.19 -20.57 -12.30
CA MET A 581 -10.95 -20.68 -13.73
C MET A 581 -12.06 -19.89 -14.44
N PRO A 582 -11.74 -18.80 -15.16
CA PRO A 582 -12.72 -18.20 -16.06
C PRO A 582 -13.25 -19.28 -17.01
N GLY A 583 -14.57 -19.39 -17.13
CA GLY A 583 -15.23 -20.33 -18.02
C GLY A 583 -15.58 -21.70 -17.44
N ARG A 584 -15.30 -22.01 -16.17
CA ARG A 584 -16.01 -23.11 -15.48
C ARG A 584 -16.95 -22.53 -14.45
N ASP A 585 -18.21 -22.98 -14.54
CA ASP A 585 -19.28 -22.64 -13.63
C ASP A 585 -18.80 -22.60 -12.19
N VAL A 586 -19.03 -21.50 -11.48
CA VAL A 586 -18.70 -21.35 -10.07
C VAL A 586 -19.74 -22.17 -9.28
N VAL A 587 -19.72 -23.48 -9.48
CA VAL A 587 -20.55 -24.43 -8.73
C VAL A 587 -20.15 -24.33 -7.28
N GLY A 588 -21.09 -23.96 -6.41
CA GLY A 588 -20.86 -23.78 -4.97
C GLY A 588 -20.67 -22.33 -4.54
N SER A 589 -20.81 -21.32 -5.41
CA SER A 589 -20.89 -19.93 -4.97
C SER A 589 -22.34 -19.47 -4.84
N VAL A 590 -22.56 -18.60 -3.86
CA VAL A 590 -23.83 -17.93 -3.62
C VAL A 590 -23.62 -16.44 -3.70
N THR A 591 -24.47 -15.74 -4.43
CA THR A 591 -24.53 -14.28 -4.39
C THR A 591 -25.67 -13.85 -3.48
N VAL A 592 -25.38 -12.93 -2.59
CA VAL A 592 -26.31 -12.35 -1.63
C VAL A 592 -26.35 -10.84 -1.88
N VAL A 593 -27.53 -10.30 -2.11
CA VAL A 593 -27.76 -8.86 -2.20
C VAL A 593 -28.70 -8.49 -1.08
N ALA A 594 -28.20 -7.77 -0.09
CA ALA A 594 -28.96 -7.44 1.10
C ALA A 594 -28.92 -5.95 1.40
N ASP A 595 -30.00 -5.49 2.00
CA ASP A 595 -30.17 -4.16 2.57
C ASP A 595 -30.85 -4.25 3.94
N ALA A 596 -30.62 -3.25 4.78
CA ALA A 596 -31.16 -3.19 6.13
C ALA A 596 -31.76 -1.82 6.43
N SER A 597 -33.07 -1.77 6.60
CA SER A 597 -33.76 -0.60 7.13
C SER A 597 -33.56 -0.50 8.64
N GLY A 598 -33.25 0.70 9.13
CA GLY A 598 -33.05 0.91 10.58
C GLY A 598 -34.30 0.62 11.43
N ASP A 599 -35.50 0.83 10.89
CA ASP A 599 -36.74 0.76 11.61
C ASP A 599 -37.59 -0.48 11.25
N ASP A 600 -37.58 -0.89 9.99
CA ASP A 600 -38.53 -1.88 9.48
C ASP A 600 -38.01 -3.32 9.53
N GLY A 601 -36.83 -3.57 8.92
CA GLY A 601 -36.35 -4.93 8.85
C GLY A 601 -35.10 -5.10 8.02
N VAL A 602 -34.86 -6.33 7.62
CA VAL A 602 -33.75 -6.74 6.74
C VAL A 602 -34.31 -7.55 5.59
N GLY A 603 -33.80 -7.31 4.40
CA GLY A 603 -34.23 -8.02 3.23
C GLY A 603 -33.23 -8.08 2.12
N GLY A 604 -33.52 -8.91 1.14
CA GLY A 604 -32.68 -9.10 -0.01
C GLY A 604 -32.97 -10.39 -0.73
N PHE A 605 -32.11 -10.73 -1.64
CA PHE A 605 -32.23 -11.95 -2.42
C PHE A 605 -30.89 -12.64 -2.56
N ALA A 606 -30.93 -13.96 -2.71
CA ALA A 606 -29.74 -14.76 -2.95
C ALA A 606 -30.01 -15.79 -4.04
N TRP A 607 -28.97 -16.08 -4.79
CA TRP A 607 -29.00 -17.15 -5.80
C TRP A 607 -27.71 -17.91 -5.84
N GLN A 608 -27.79 -19.16 -6.25
CA GLN A 608 -26.62 -19.98 -6.50
C GLN A 608 -26.33 -19.97 -7.99
N ALA A 609 -25.11 -19.61 -8.35
CA ALA A 609 -24.67 -19.62 -9.75
C ALA A 609 -24.81 -21.04 -10.33
N CYS A 610 -25.31 -21.12 -11.58
CA CYS A 610 -25.39 -22.35 -12.40
C CYS A 610 -26.21 -23.52 -11.81
N SER A 611 -27.00 -23.26 -10.80
CA SER A 611 -27.87 -24.33 -10.22
C SER A 611 -29.19 -24.54 -10.94
N GLY A 612 -29.64 -23.57 -11.75
CA GLY A 612 -31.02 -23.53 -12.28
C GLY A 612 -32.11 -23.40 -11.22
N ALA A 613 -31.71 -23.29 -9.95
CA ALA A 613 -32.65 -23.12 -8.84
C ALA A 613 -33.21 -21.69 -8.82
N ALA A 614 -34.47 -21.56 -8.37
CA ALA A 614 -35.10 -20.26 -8.17
C ALA A 614 -34.30 -19.44 -7.15
N ALA A 615 -34.16 -18.14 -7.40
CA ALA A 615 -33.63 -17.22 -6.40
C ALA A 615 -34.47 -17.25 -5.13
N ILE A 616 -33.84 -17.15 -3.97
CA ILE A 616 -34.56 -16.98 -2.70
C ILE A 616 -34.67 -15.50 -2.39
N VAL A 617 -35.83 -15.12 -1.83
CA VAL A 617 -36.10 -13.78 -1.33
C VAL A 617 -36.34 -13.88 0.17
N VAL A 618 -35.59 -13.11 0.93
CA VAL A 618 -35.78 -12.96 2.38
C VAL A 618 -36.24 -11.54 2.64
N SER A 619 -37.26 -11.38 3.46
CA SER A 619 -37.72 -10.07 3.90
C SER A 619 -38.39 -10.27 5.26
N GLU A 620 -37.70 -9.84 6.31
CA GLU A 620 -38.04 -10.10 7.68
C GLU A 620 -38.02 -8.82 8.53
N PRO A 621 -39.03 -8.60 9.37
CA PRO A 621 -38.98 -7.53 10.37
C PRO A 621 -37.86 -7.83 11.38
N TRP A 622 -37.22 -6.78 11.92
CA TRP A 622 -36.26 -6.97 12.97
C TRP A 622 -36.90 -7.63 14.21
N PRO A 623 -36.31 -8.70 14.77
CA PRO A 623 -36.69 -9.17 16.10
C PRO A 623 -36.55 -8.07 17.15
N ASP A 624 -37.40 -8.05 18.16
CA ASP A 624 -37.44 -7.00 19.19
C ASP A 624 -36.11 -6.80 19.92
N ALA A 625 -35.35 -7.86 20.11
CA ALA A 625 -34.01 -7.78 20.73
C ALA A 625 -33.03 -6.97 19.85
N ILE A 626 -33.04 -7.25 18.54
CA ILE A 626 -32.18 -6.59 17.54
C ILE A 626 -32.61 -5.13 17.37
N ARG A 627 -33.90 -4.87 17.22
CA ARG A 627 -34.46 -3.52 17.10
C ARG A 627 -34.08 -2.64 18.27
N ARG A 628 -34.19 -3.15 19.51
CA ARG A 628 -33.76 -2.42 20.72
C ARG A 628 -32.24 -2.13 20.74
N ALA A 629 -31.43 -3.06 20.28
CA ALA A 629 -29.97 -2.88 20.20
C ALA A 629 -29.58 -1.83 19.18
N LEU A 630 -30.23 -1.82 18.00
CA LEU A 630 -30.02 -0.82 16.95
C LEU A 630 -30.43 0.57 17.44
N ALA A 631 -31.59 0.71 18.09
CA ALA A 631 -32.07 1.98 18.65
C ALA A 631 -31.11 2.50 19.75
N ALA A 632 -30.68 1.64 20.67
CA ALA A 632 -29.73 2.02 21.72
C ALA A 632 -28.36 2.48 21.16
N SER A 633 -27.92 1.89 20.06
CA SER A 633 -26.70 2.28 19.37
C SER A 633 -26.83 3.62 18.65
N ALA A 634 -28.02 3.96 18.13
CA ALA A 634 -28.31 5.27 17.52
C ALA A 634 -28.21 6.40 18.54
N ASP A 635 -28.85 6.23 19.71
CA ASP A 635 -28.84 7.20 20.81
C ASP A 635 -27.42 7.47 21.34
N GLU A 636 -26.59 6.42 21.41
CA GLU A 636 -25.18 6.55 21.83
C GLU A 636 -24.32 7.24 20.77
N GLY A 637 -24.59 6.99 19.49
CA GLY A 637 -23.94 7.67 18.37
C GLY A 637 -24.24 9.16 18.37
N GLU A 638 -25.50 9.58 18.53
CA GLU A 638 -25.88 10.99 18.63
C GLU A 638 -25.29 11.68 19.87
N ALA A 639 -25.27 11.00 21.02
CA ALA A 639 -24.66 11.52 22.24
C ALA A 639 -23.12 11.65 22.13
N ALA A 640 -22.47 10.79 21.36
CA ALA A 640 -21.03 10.88 21.07
C ALA A 640 -20.72 12.04 20.11
N LEU A 641 -21.55 12.25 19.06
CA LEU A 641 -21.49 13.38 18.14
C LEU A 641 -21.58 14.72 18.87
N ARG A 642 -22.55 14.87 19.79
CA ARG A 642 -22.72 16.09 20.58
C ARG A 642 -21.54 16.39 21.53
N ARG A 643 -20.78 15.34 21.94
CA ARG A 643 -19.64 15.48 22.86
C ARG A 643 -18.30 15.73 22.18
N SER A 644 -18.09 15.23 20.97
CA SER A 644 -16.75 15.26 20.33
C SER A 644 -16.52 16.49 19.47
N GLY A 645 -17.55 17.17 19.00
CA GLY A 645 -17.42 18.33 18.09
C GLY A 645 -16.65 18.03 16.78
N SER A 646 -16.31 16.76 16.52
CA SER A 646 -15.52 16.31 15.38
C SER A 646 -16.40 15.48 14.45
N GLY A 647 -16.22 15.65 13.13
CA GLY A 647 -16.94 14.91 12.10
C GLY A 647 -16.71 13.39 12.08
N ASP A 648 -15.84 12.86 12.96
CA ASP A 648 -15.49 11.43 13.03
C ASP A 648 -16.59 10.53 13.65
N ALA A 649 -17.64 11.11 14.22
CA ALA A 649 -18.73 10.34 14.82
C ALA A 649 -19.64 9.64 13.79
N ALA A 650 -19.54 9.99 12.51
CA ALA A 650 -20.24 9.29 11.42
C ALA A 650 -19.88 7.79 11.29
N ASN A 651 -18.79 7.35 11.94
CA ASN A 651 -18.34 5.95 11.93
C ASN A 651 -19.04 5.03 12.95
N PHE A 652 -19.98 5.54 13.75
CA PHE A 652 -20.78 4.78 14.73
C PHE A 652 -22.22 4.56 14.27
N LEU A 653 -22.52 4.73 12.99
CA LEU A 653 -23.87 4.57 12.48
C LEU A 653 -24.34 3.11 12.65
N PRO A 654 -25.51 2.87 13.26
CA PRO A 654 -26.13 1.56 13.38
C PRO A 654 -26.33 0.89 12.02
N THR A 655 -26.52 1.67 10.97
CA THR A 655 -26.76 1.25 9.59
C THR A 655 -25.70 0.31 9.07
N ALA A 656 -24.41 0.63 9.22
CA ALA A 656 -23.34 -0.25 8.70
C ALA A 656 -23.29 -1.61 9.42
N ALA A 657 -23.61 -1.67 10.72
CA ALA A 657 -23.71 -2.94 11.44
C ALA A 657 -24.97 -3.72 11.00
N ALA A 658 -26.09 -3.05 10.80
CA ALA A 658 -27.31 -3.64 10.29
C ALA A 658 -27.12 -4.23 8.89
N GLU A 659 -26.37 -3.56 8.02
CA GLU A 659 -26.00 -4.06 6.68
C GLU A 659 -25.17 -5.35 6.75
N VAL A 660 -24.16 -5.41 7.63
CA VAL A 660 -23.37 -6.63 7.84
C VAL A 660 -24.26 -7.74 8.41
N PHE A 661 -25.21 -7.43 9.31
CA PHE A 661 -26.23 -8.38 9.78
C PHE A 661 -27.03 -8.95 8.62
N GLY A 662 -27.53 -8.09 7.74
CA GLY A 662 -28.32 -8.49 6.57
C GLY A 662 -27.57 -9.47 5.68
N GLN A 663 -26.32 -9.16 5.36
CA GLN A 663 -25.46 -10.03 4.56
C GLN A 663 -25.25 -11.41 5.23
N LEU A 664 -24.92 -11.44 6.51
CA LEU A 664 -24.74 -12.69 7.27
C LEU A 664 -26.02 -13.51 7.35
N LEU A 665 -27.16 -12.88 7.63
CA LEU A 665 -28.44 -13.56 7.72
C LEU A 665 -28.81 -14.23 6.39
N LEU A 666 -28.76 -13.47 5.29
CA LEU A 666 -29.09 -13.98 3.97
C LEU A 666 -28.13 -15.09 3.52
N ALA A 667 -26.85 -14.97 3.82
CA ALA A 667 -25.87 -16.02 3.50
C ALA A 667 -26.15 -17.32 4.26
N ARG A 668 -26.56 -17.24 5.52
CA ARG A 668 -26.94 -18.43 6.32
C ARG A 668 -28.22 -19.08 5.79
N VAL A 669 -29.23 -18.28 5.50
CA VAL A 669 -30.46 -18.77 4.86
C VAL A 669 -30.15 -19.43 3.52
N ALA A 670 -29.31 -18.81 2.70
CA ALA A 670 -28.87 -19.35 1.42
C ALA A 670 -28.07 -20.66 1.58
N ALA A 671 -27.19 -20.73 2.58
CA ALA A 671 -26.44 -21.96 2.89
C ALA A 671 -27.36 -23.13 3.31
N ARG A 672 -28.42 -22.83 4.03
CA ARG A 672 -29.46 -23.83 4.39
C ARG A 672 -30.26 -24.32 3.16
N GLU A 673 -30.59 -23.41 2.25
CA GLU A 673 -31.45 -23.72 1.09
C GLU A 673 -30.69 -24.33 -0.09
N PHE A 674 -29.42 -23.96 -0.28
CA PHE A 674 -28.60 -24.39 -1.42
C PHE A 674 -27.48 -25.37 -1.02
N GLY A 675 -27.27 -25.60 0.28
CA GLY A 675 -26.06 -26.25 0.80
C GLY A 675 -24.94 -25.27 1.12
N ALA A 676 -23.99 -25.68 1.95
CA ALA A 676 -22.88 -24.83 2.36
C ALA A 676 -22.05 -24.34 1.14
N PRO A 677 -21.99 -23.03 0.90
CA PRO A 677 -21.26 -22.49 -0.25
C PRO A 677 -19.75 -22.52 0.03
N GLU A 678 -18.94 -22.62 -1.02
CA GLU A 678 -17.49 -22.36 -0.90
C GLU A 678 -17.21 -20.86 -0.79
N ARG A 679 -18.10 -20.04 -1.40
CA ARG A 679 -17.98 -18.58 -1.44
C ARG A 679 -19.32 -17.89 -1.35
N VAL A 680 -19.29 -16.75 -0.72
CA VAL A 680 -20.43 -15.83 -0.67
C VAL A 680 -20.00 -14.47 -1.21
N TYR A 681 -20.63 -14.05 -2.29
CA TYR A 681 -20.51 -12.69 -2.82
C TYR A 681 -21.56 -11.82 -2.13
N GLY A 682 -21.12 -10.98 -1.20
CA GLY A 682 -21.99 -10.06 -0.46
C GLY A 682 -22.08 -8.72 -1.17
N VAL A 683 -23.14 -8.47 -1.91
CA VAL A 683 -23.39 -7.23 -2.66
C VAL A 683 -24.09 -6.21 -1.77
N CYS A 684 -23.51 -5.02 -1.60
CA CYS A 684 -24.02 -4.00 -0.69
C CYS A 684 -23.61 -2.59 -1.15
N ASP A 685 -24.46 -1.59 -0.92
CA ASP A 685 -24.15 -0.18 -1.18
C ASP A 685 -23.46 0.51 0.00
N CYS A 686 -23.38 -0.13 1.14
CA CYS A 686 -22.64 0.36 2.31
C CYS A 686 -21.16 -0.02 2.25
N SER A 687 -20.30 0.93 1.86
CA SER A 687 -18.85 0.70 1.75
C SER A 687 -18.19 0.20 3.04
N SER A 688 -18.70 0.60 4.21
CA SER A 688 -18.21 0.12 5.51
C SER A 688 -18.55 -1.34 5.78
N ALA A 689 -19.73 -1.81 5.32
CA ALA A 689 -20.12 -3.21 5.42
C ALA A 689 -19.29 -4.07 4.46
N VAL A 690 -19.11 -3.61 3.23
CA VAL A 690 -18.24 -4.27 2.23
C VAL A 690 -16.81 -4.42 2.76
N ALA A 691 -16.25 -3.36 3.32
CA ALA A 691 -14.92 -3.41 3.92
C ALA A 691 -14.86 -4.38 5.11
N ALA A 692 -15.89 -4.40 5.96
CA ALA A 692 -15.95 -5.32 7.10
C ALA A 692 -15.96 -6.80 6.67
N LEU A 693 -16.65 -7.13 5.59
CA LEU A 693 -16.71 -8.49 5.05
C LEU A 693 -15.40 -8.89 4.34
N ASN A 694 -14.82 -7.99 3.54
CA ASN A 694 -13.58 -8.27 2.83
C ASN A 694 -12.36 -8.34 3.75
N GLU A 695 -12.31 -7.46 4.76
CA GLU A 695 -11.18 -7.37 5.69
C GLU A 695 -11.36 -8.23 6.93
N LEU A 696 -12.55 -8.79 7.13
CA LEU A 696 -12.97 -9.49 8.36
C LEU A 696 -12.68 -8.65 9.61
N HIS A 697 -12.86 -7.34 9.50
CA HIS A 697 -12.55 -6.34 10.51
C HIS A 697 -13.63 -5.26 10.58
N GLY A 698 -13.97 -4.80 11.79
CA GLY A 698 -14.97 -3.76 11.99
C GLY A 698 -14.49 -2.64 12.90
N ARG A 699 -14.84 -1.38 12.57
CA ARG A 699 -14.47 -0.19 13.36
C ARG A 699 -15.28 -0.07 14.67
N SER A 700 -16.53 -0.48 14.68
CA SER A 700 -17.37 -0.51 15.88
C SER A 700 -17.33 -1.88 16.59
N SER A 701 -17.78 -1.94 17.84
CA SER A 701 -17.84 -3.20 18.59
C SER A 701 -18.74 -4.23 17.93
N HIS A 702 -19.89 -3.79 17.40
CA HIS A 702 -20.83 -4.65 16.69
C HIS A 702 -20.24 -5.15 15.36
N MET A 703 -19.67 -4.26 14.55
CA MET A 703 -19.04 -4.66 13.29
C MET A 703 -17.86 -5.64 13.52
N ALA A 704 -17.05 -5.41 14.54
CA ALA A 704 -15.95 -6.33 14.86
C ALA A 704 -16.45 -7.70 15.34
N ALA A 705 -17.53 -7.76 16.09
CA ALA A 705 -18.14 -9.02 16.50
C ALA A 705 -18.76 -9.76 15.32
N LEU A 706 -19.44 -9.05 14.41
CA LEU A 706 -19.99 -9.60 13.17
C LEU A 706 -18.90 -10.10 12.22
N ALA A 707 -17.84 -9.36 12.07
CA ALA A 707 -16.68 -9.76 11.26
C ALA A 707 -16.05 -11.06 11.80
N ARG A 708 -15.99 -11.26 13.13
CA ARG A 708 -15.58 -12.54 13.72
C ARG A 708 -16.52 -13.67 13.33
N ARG A 709 -17.84 -13.44 13.38
CA ARG A 709 -18.83 -14.46 12.97
C ARG A 709 -18.74 -14.78 11.48
N ALA A 710 -18.44 -13.79 10.65
CA ALA A 710 -18.15 -14.01 9.24
C ALA A 710 -16.88 -14.84 9.02
N ALA A 711 -15.84 -14.63 9.84
CA ALA A 711 -14.60 -15.40 9.80
C ALA A 711 -14.76 -16.85 10.30
N GLU A 712 -15.74 -17.13 11.16
CA GLU A 712 -16.07 -18.47 11.66
C GLU A 712 -16.86 -19.33 10.63
N CYS A 713 -17.32 -18.74 9.53
CA CYS A 713 -18.02 -19.47 8.49
C CYS A 713 -17.04 -20.25 7.61
N ASP A 714 -17.46 -21.46 7.19
CA ASP A 714 -16.63 -22.35 6.33
C ASP A 714 -16.58 -21.90 4.86
N TRP A 715 -16.91 -20.65 4.56
CA TRP A 715 -16.86 -20.08 3.22
C TRP A 715 -16.05 -18.78 3.15
N THR A 716 -15.57 -18.46 1.95
CA THR A 716 -14.86 -17.21 1.70
C THR A 716 -15.86 -16.08 1.40
N TRP A 717 -15.74 -14.96 2.11
CA TRP A 717 -16.49 -13.74 1.83
C TRP A 717 -15.81 -12.90 0.77
N ILE A 718 -16.62 -12.38 -0.17
CA ILE A 718 -16.23 -11.41 -1.18
C ILE A 718 -17.27 -10.29 -1.17
N GLY A 719 -16.98 -9.19 -0.50
CA GLY A 719 -17.83 -8.02 -0.49
C GLY A 719 -17.72 -7.24 -1.81
N VAL A 720 -18.84 -6.99 -2.45
CA VAL A 720 -18.93 -6.30 -3.74
C VAL A 720 -19.65 -4.98 -3.54
N PRO A 721 -18.97 -3.83 -3.70
CA PRO A 721 -19.63 -2.53 -3.59
C PRO A 721 -20.46 -2.24 -4.84
N VAL A 722 -21.68 -1.75 -4.62
CA VAL A 722 -22.55 -1.27 -5.70
C VAL A 722 -23.11 0.12 -5.39
N PRO A 723 -23.42 0.93 -6.40
CA PRO A 723 -24.18 2.15 -6.18
C PRO A 723 -25.57 1.84 -5.62
N ARG A 724 -26.12 2.71 -4.77
CA ARG A 724 -27.46 2.56 -4.19
C ARG A 724 -28.55 2.35 -5.25
N SER A 725 -28.41 2.97 -6.41
CA SER A 725 -29.33 2.77 -7.53
C SER A 725 -29.38 1.33 -8.08
N LEU A 726 -28.36 0.51 -7.84
CA LEU A 726 -28.31 -0.91 -8.20
C LEU A 726 -28.69 -1.83 -7.04
N ASN A 727 -28.83 -1.29 -5.82
CA ASN A 727 -29.32 -2.02 -4.65
C ASN A 727 -30.82 -1.84 -4.41
N PHE A 728 -31.55 -1.25 -5.36
CA PHE A 728 -32.94 -0.83 -5.23
C PHE A 728 -33.91 -1.92 -4.80
N ASP A 729 -33.77 -3.13 -5.33
CA ASP A 729 -34.67 -4.24 -4.97
C ASP A 729 -34.37 -4.76 -3.56
N ALA A 730 -33.13 -4.77 -3.12
CA ALA A 730 -32.79 -5.13 -1.74
C ALA A 730 -33.27 -4.05 -0.76
N ASP A 731 -33.18 -2.77 -1.08
CA ASP A 731 -33.71 -1.66 -0.31
C ASP A 731 -35.24 -1.82 -0.14
N ARG A 732 -35.99 -2.17 -1.20
CA ARG A 732 -37.44 -2.49 -1.12
C ARG A 732 -37.72 -3.71 -0.24
N LEU A 733 -36.87 -4.73 -0.30
CA LEU A 733 -37.05 -5.97 0.48
C LEU A 733 -36.69 -5.78 1.96
N SER A 734 -35.95 -4.73 2.33
CA SER A 734 -35.74 -4.37 3.73
C SER A 734 -37.02 -3.82 4.40
N HIS A 735 -38.07 -3.57 3.60
CA HIS A 735 -39.44 -3.23 4.02
C HIS A 735 -40.37 -4.40 3.79
N PRO A 736 -40.68 -5.23 4.80
CA PRO A 736 -41.46 -6.48 4.65
C PRO A 736 -42.83 -6.34 3.96
N ALA A 737 -43.41 -5.14 3.98
CA ALA A 737 -44.70 -4.87 3.30
C ALA A 737 -44.58 -4.88 1.77
N LEU A 738 -43.37 -4.75 1.20
CA LEU A 738 -43.16 -4.66 -0.25
C LEU A 738 -42.74 -6.01 -0.90
N VAL A 739 -42.56 -7.07 -0.13
CA VAL A 739 -41.98 -8.33 -0.62
C VAL A 739 -42.79 -8.97 -1.75
N ASP A 740 -44.14 -8.95 -1.66
CA ASP A 740 -44.99 -9.60 -2.65
C ASP A 740 -44.97 -8.84 -3.99
N SER A 741 -44.81 -7.51 -3.96
CA SER A 741 -44.67 -6.72 -5.18
C SER A 741 -43.32 -6.97 -5.88
N VAL A 742 -42.22 -7.10 -5.14
CA VAL A 742 -40.89 -7.39 -5.70
C VAL A 742 -40.86 -8.78 -6.34
N ILE A 743 -41.47 -9.79 -5.70
CA ILE A 743 -41.58 -11.16 -6.25
C ILE A 743 -42.43 -11.16 -7.52
N ALA A 744 -43.54 -10.45 -7.53
CA ALA A 744 -44.40 -10.36 -8.71
C ALA A 744 -43.72 -9.69 -9.90
N GLU A 745 -42.96 -8.62 -9.67
CA GLU A 745 -42.13 -7.93 -10.67
C GLU A 745 -41.01 -8.83 -11.21
N ALA A 746 -40.31 -9.56 -10.32
CA ALA A 746 -39.33 -10.55 -10.73
C ALA A 746 -39.91 -11.62 -11.64
N ALA A 747 -41.09 -12.16 -11.27
CA ALA A 747 -41.80 -13.14 -12.10
C ALA A 747 -42.21 -12.57 -13.47
N ALA A 748 -42.62 -11.30 -13.52
CA ALA A 748 -42.97 -10.63 -14.77
C ALA A 748 -41.75 -10.44 -15.70
N THR A 749 -40.55 -10.37 -15.17
CA THR A 749 -39.30 -10.32 -15.95
C THR A 749 -38.68 -11.69 -16.23
N GLY A 750 -39.36 -12.77 -15.88
CA GLY A 750 -38.95 -14.15 -16.10
C GLY A 750 -37.95 -14.70 -15.05
N VAL A 751 -37.74 -13.98 -13.95
CA VAL A 751 -36.90 -14.45 -12.84
C VAL A 751 -37.74 -15.28 -11.88
N ALA A 752 -37.40 -16.57 -11.76
CA ALA A 752 -38.03 -17.44 -10.76
C ALA A 752 -37.50 -17.08 -9.36
N ALA A 753 -38.37 -16.58 -8.51
CA ALA A 753 -38.02 -16.24 -7.13
C ALA A 753 -39.03 -16.85 -6.15
N ARG A 754 -38.55 -17.30 -5.00
CA ARG A 754 -39.41 -17.81 -3.92
C ARG A 754 -39.08 -17.19 -2.58
N ARG A 755 -40.09 -16.88 -1.80
CA ARG A 755 -39.90 -16.36 -0.45
C ARG A 755 -39.43 -17.48 0.49
N VAL A 756 -38.40 -17.18 1.27
CA VAL A 756 -37.89 -18.05 2.34
C VAL A 756 -37.83 -17.22 3.62
N ARG A 757 -38.22 -17.82 4.72
CA ARG A 757 -38.13 -17.17 6.03
C ARG A 757 -36.87 -17.58 6.77
N ALA A 758 -36.31 -16.65 7.51
CA ALA A 758 -35.26 -16.91 8.48
C ALA A 758 -35.87 -17.68 9.67
N ASP A 759 -35.17 -18.67 10.17
CA ASP A 759 -35.58 -19.42 11.36
C ASP A 759 -34.80 -18.99 12.62
N ALA A 760 -35.12 -19.61 13.75
CA ALA A 760 -34.51 -19.26 15.03
C ALA A 760 -32.99 -19.51 15.04
N THR A 761 -32.49 -20.48 14.26
CA THR A 761 -31.05 -20.78 14.20
C THR A 761 -30.28 -19.73 13.36
N ASP A 762 -30.93 -19.16 12.35
CA ASP A 762 -30.38 -18.07 11.56
C ASP A 762 -30.18 -16.80 12.41
N TRP A 763 -31.18 -16.50 13.27
CA TRP A 763 -31.15 -15.34 14.17
C TRP A 763 -30.24 -15.54 15.37
N ALA A 764 -30.09 -16.74 15.92
CA ALA A 764 -29.38 -17.02 17.17
C ALA A 764 -27.93 -16.53 17.13
N VAL A 765 -27.26 -16.62 15.98
CA VAL A 765 -25.88 -16.12 15.80
C VAL A 765 -25.83 -14.61 15.96
N LEU A 766 -26.79 -13.90 15.41
CA LEU A 766 -26.87 -12.45 15.47
C LEU A 766 -27.27 -11.95 16.86
N GLU A 767 -28.18 -12.64 17.52
CA GLU A 767 -28.58 -12.39 18.91
C GLU A 767 -27.39 -12.56 19.86
N ALA A 768 -26.58 -13.62 19.67
CA ALA A 768 -25.36 -13.84 20.44
C ALA A 768 -24.35 -12.69 20.32
N VAL A 769 -24.20 -12.08 19.14
CA VAL A 769 -23.37 -10.88 18.93
C VAL A 769 -23.89 -9.70 19.74
N ILE A 770 -25.19 -9.46 19.74
CA ILE A 770 -25.80 -8.36 20.49
C ILE A 770 -25.58 -8.55 21.99
N GLU A 771 -25.78 -9.76 22.51
CA GLU A 771 -25.54 -10.07 23.91
C GLU A 771 -24.05 -9.92 24.30
N GLU A 772 -23.14 -10.36 23.45
CA GLU A 772 -21.70 -10.23 23.65
C GLU A 772 -21.30 -8.76 23.80
N VAL A 773 -21.75 -7.91 22.88
CA VAL A 773 -21.47 -6.48 22.89
C VAL A 773 -22.18 -5.80 24.05
N GLY A 774 -23.45 -6.10 24.30
CA GLY A 774 -24.24 -5.53 25.41
C GLY A 774 -23.67 -5.88 26.78
N ARG A 775 -23.17 -7.10 27.00
CA ARG A 775 -22.47 -7.48 28.24
C ARG A 775 -21.18 -6.69 28.44
N GLY A 776 -20.46 -6.42 27.36
CA GLY A 776 -19.26 -5.58 27.36
C GLY A 776 -19.58 -4.13 27.76
N GLU A 777 -20.65 -3.56 27.23
CA GLU A 777 -21.08 -2.18 27.48
C GLU A 777 -21.77 -1.98 28.85
N GLY A 778 -22.60 -2.92 29.28
CA GLY A 778 -23.22 -2.88 30.61
C GLY A 778 -22.19 -2.90 31.72
N ARG A 779 -21.08 -3.60 31.55
CA ARG A 779 -19.93 -3.57 32.44
C ARG A 779 -19.20 -2.24 32.39
N ARG A 780 -19.15 -1.55 31.22
CA ARG A 780 -18.57 -0.19 31.07
C ARG A 780 -19.38 0.88 31.81
N ARG A 781 -20.73 0.83 31.72
CA ARG A 781 -21.64 1.78 32.39
C ARG A 781 -21.58 1.67 33.92
N ARG A 782 -21.61 0.46 34.48
CA ARG A 782 -21.49 0.25 35.94
C ARG A 782 -20.15 0.74 36.51
N ARG A 783 -19.07 0.75 35.75
CA ARG A 783 -17.76 1.22 36.17
C ARG A 783 -17.53 2.73 35.95
N ARG A 784 -18.37 3.43 35.21
CA ARG A 784 -18.36 4.90 35.11
C ARG A 784 -19.21 5.56 36.20
N ALA A 785 -20.08 4.78 36.86
CA ALA A 785 -20.93 5.22 37.94
C ALA A 785 -20.27 5.01 39.33
N HIS A 786 -19.13 4.34 39.37
CA HIS A 786 -18.21 4.21 40.51
C HIS A 786 -16.86 4.85 40.14
#